data_db756cb73e1462468ed19a9d816733ed
#
_entry.id   db756cb73e1462468ed19a9d816733ed
#
_cell.length_a   1.000
_cell.length_b   1.000
_cell.length_c   1.000
_cell.angle_alpha   90.00
_cell.angle_beta   90.00
_cell.angle_gamma   90.00
#
_symmetry.space_group_name_H-M   'P 1'
#
loop_
_entity.id
_entity.type
_entity.pdbx_description
1 polymer ?
#
loop_
_entity_poly.entity_id
_entity_poly.type
_entity_poly.pdbx_seq_one_letter_code
_entity_poly.pdbx_strand_id
1 'polypeptide(L)'
;MGGKKFMKKQKIRFYAALLCSSMVFSLVSTPVSAAETEQMPNPQTSTEGPGSPESTSGNEAAAVLNGLYTALPIANGEAEVTTAQELTSALADSSISRITLKGNIDIGSTLTVNRTVTLDLNGNVLKMTGGFSVIKVESGGDLTIQDSNITTRHNFYPNYKQPAWHIDMWKLDDSGSETVFGGVITGGGGDFAHSDGGGVLVNAGGKLTMTGGSIVGCSAVGLGGGVRLAYDSAIGKNSTFTMTGGSIIGCAAKNGGGVSVSPGCTFTMGSGSEIRNCNAQSGGGGVSISALWNSNIIGRFIMNGGTIRTCTGLYSGGVDNSGSFIMSGGTIKASISTQDASSGGVRNDNQFTMTGGTIGDPDNENDASHVYNTSSQETTLTISGNAKIYTNVTNVGILNADGGGIAGTMTNDTNRYGTGTITGSEGAADSTEFQGKVTNNGTIRKGTFTSEVINESSGTINGGTFTGTVENKDGTISGGDFSKATLNGMLVITFEPNNGEPVITREVNWSKDGVALTAPDPVPTKEGHSLDGWYYDNNGTETKWNFDTDTVKCTMTLKAKWELSTYSVTLQTDGGTIASGKEVTGYTYGTGAVLPTANDITREGYRFDGWYADSSFSSSPITEISATETGNKTFYAKWTKNTTPIIPGNNTSNIVEQYKTDDSSSGEQTDREVPSPVVKNTTSYLTYTVQAGDTLWKIARKYNCSITGIMVANSDRIKNPNRIHAGWQLKIPQSGAPITGGTPDAVLPENKKSGIYIVRQGDTLWKIARKYGCSVAEIISLNRELIRNPALIYSGWELKVPQD
;
A
#
# COMPACT_ATOMS: atom_id res chain seq x y z
N MET A 1 -43.88 7.49 13.67
CA MET A 1 -42.84 8.56 13.87
C MET A 1 -41.47 7.92 13.80
N GLY A 2 -40.83 7.97 12.66
CA GLY A 2 -39.54 7.35 12.44
C GLY A 2 -39.11 7.69 11.02
N GLY A 3 -38.43 8.76 10.84
CA GLY A 3 -37.79 9.13 9.61
C GLY A 3 -36.77 10.18 9.88
N LYS A 4 -35.50 9.84 9.51
CA LYS A 4 -34.33 10.69 9.32
C LYS A 4 -33.07 10.14 10.02
N LYS A 5 -32.46 9.21 9.34
CA LYS A 5 -30.98 8.96 9.52
C LYS A 5 -30.47 8.05 8.38
N PHE A 6 -30.58 8.51 7.15
CA PHE A 6 -29.88 7.87 6.01
C PHE A 6 -29.61 8.95 4.95
N MET A 7 -28.60 9.76 5.18
CA MET A 7 -27.97 10.59 4.14
C MET A 7 -26.79 11.38 4.75
N LYS A 8 -25.64 10.73 4.88
CA LYS A 8 -24.33 11.42 5.05
C LYS A 8 -23.19 10.40 5.00
N LYS A 9 -23.04 9.70 3.86
CA LYS A 9 -21.81 8.94 3.54
C LYS A 9 -21.61 8.80 2.01
N GLN A 10 -21.83 9.86 1.26
CA GLN A 10 -21.56 9.86 -0.19
C GLN A 10 -20.92 11.16 -0.66
N LYS A 11 -19.81 11.59 -0.06
CA LYS A 11 -19.06 12.74 -0.59
C LYS A 11 -17.54 12.67 -0.35
N ILE A 12 -16.94 11.50 -0.37
CA ILE A 12 -15.47 11.38 -0.41
C ILE A 12 -15.11 10.16 -1.28
N ARG A 13 -15.41 10.20 -2.57
CA ARG A 13 -14.91 9.24 -3.58
C ARG A 13 -14.82 9.87 -4.97
N PHE A 14 -14.32 11.08 -5.11
CA PHE A 14 -14.33 11.78 -6.41
C PHE A 14 -12.97 12.29 -6.89
N TYR A 15 -11.84 11.70 -6.48
CA TYR A 15 -10.54 12.19 -6.97
C TYR A 15 -9.50 11.13 -7.34
N ALA A 16 -9.88 9.88 -7.59
CA ALA A 16 -8.92 8.86 -8.01
C ALA A 16 -9.33 8.06 -9.27
N ALA A 17 -10.32 8.51 -10.02
CA ALA A 17 -10.84 7.78 -11.20
C ALA A 17 -10.80 8.59 -12.49
N LEU A 18 -9.88 9.55 -12.64
CA LEU A 18 -9.86 10.42 -13.83
C LEU A 18 -8.64 10.19 -14.73
N LEU A 19 -8.15 8.97 -14.87
CA LEU A 19 -7.06 8.67 -15.81
C LEU A 19 -7.16 7.32 -16.52
N CYS A 20 -8.33 6.75 -16.69
CA CYS A 20 -8.51 5.59 -17.58
C CYS A 20 -9.97 5.46 -18.03
N SER A 21 -10.50 6.39 -18.80
CA SER A 21 -11.67 6.13 -19.63
C SER A 21 -11.54 6.89 -20.93
N SER A 22 -11.24 6.16 -22.00
CA SER A 22 -11.50 6.61 -23.36
C SER A 22 -13.01 6.79 -23.51
N MET A 23 -13.47 8.05 -23.54
CA MET A 23 -14.83 8.38 -23.90
C MET A 23 -15.10 7.95 -25.34
N VAL A 24 -16.00 7.02 -25.49
CA VAL A 24 -16.71 6.79 -26.76
C VAL A 24 -17.81 7.85 -26.84
N PHE A 25 -17.59 8.89 -27.65
CA PHE A 25 -18.66 9.76 -28.10
C PHE A 25 -19.43 9.06 -29.22
N SER A 26 -20.61 8.56 -28.92
CA SER A 26 -21.60 8.23 -29.94
C SER A 26 -22.28 9.53 -30.39
N LEU A 27 -21.99 9.97 -31.58
CA LEU A 27 -22.76 10.98 -32.29
C LEU A 27 -24.10 10.35 -32.74
N VAL A 28 -25.18 10.76 -32.13
CA VAL A 28 -26.53 10.54 -32.61
C VAL A 28 -26.73 11.48 -33.79
N SER A 29 -26.86 10.93 -34.98
CA SER A 29 -27.29 11.67 -36.17
C SER A 29 -28.82 11.78 -36.19
N THR A 30 -29.34 12.98 -35.97
CA THR A 30 -30.71 13.32 -36.37
C THR A 30 -30.74 13.78 -37.83
N PRO A 31 -31.78 13.42 -38.62
CA PRO A 31 -31.89 13.83 -40.01
C PRO A 31 -32.41 15.26 -40.08
N VAL A 32 -31.73 16.15 -40.83
CA VAL A 32 -32.28 17.45 -41.25
C VAL A 32 -32.53 17.41 -42.73
N SER A 33 -33.74 17.75 -43.05
CA SER A 33 -34.40 17.97 -44.34
C SER A 33 -33.65 18.95 -45.22
N ALA A 34 -33.73 18.66 -46.54
CA ALA A 34 -33.26 19.50 -47.65
C ALA A 34 -33.95 20.87 -47.72
N ALA A 35 -33.19 21.91 -48.01
CA ALA A 35 -33.63 23.02 -48.86
C ALA A 35 -32.44 23.89 -49.32
N GLU A 36 -32.47 24.09 -50.61
CA GLU A 36 -32.12 25.26 -51.42
C GLU A 36 -30.66 25.63 -51.72
N THR A 37 -30.52 25.56 -53.07
CA THR A 37 -29.60 26.14 -54.01
C THR A 37 -29.29 27.62 -53.78
N GLU A 38 -28.00 28.01 -53.92
CA GLU A 38 -27.62 29.25 -54.60
C GLU A 38 -26.30 29.07 -55.36
N GLN A 39 -26.33 29.65 -56.55
CA GLN A 39 -25.39 29.60 -57.70
C GLN A 39 -24.52 30.85 -57.68
N MET A 40 -23.30 30.73 -58.31
CA MET A 40 -22.57 31.77 -59.07
C MET A 40 -21.14 32.01 -58.64
N PRO A 41 -20.27 32.43 -59.51
CA PRO A 41 -20.12 32.19 -60.97
C PRO A 41 -18.68 31.90 -61.46
N ASN A 42 -18.63 31.46 -62.70
CA ASN A 42 -17.43 31.23 -63.53
C ASN A 42 -16.93 32.56 -64.15
N PRO A 43 -15.69 32.76 -64.51
CA PRO A 43 -15.40 33.49 -65.71
C PRO A 43 -14.63 32.70 -66.77
N GLN A 44 -15.18 32.86 -67.99
CA GLN A 44 -14.71 32.48 -69.28
C GLN A 44 -13.33 33.10 -69.72
N THR A 45 -12.65 32.43 -70.65
CA THR A 45 -12.48 32.90 -72.08
C THR A 45 -11.61 31.88 -72.80
N SER A 46 -12.09 31.29 -73.81
CA SER A 46 -11.95 31.45 -75.30
C SER A 46 -10.54 31.16 -75.89
N THR A 47 -10.39 30.25 -76.88
CA THR A 47 -10.66 30.46 -78.29
C THR A 47 -10.44 29.18 -79.11
N GLU A 48 -11.33 28.91 -80.00
CA GLU A 48 -11.42 28.33 -81.32
C GLU A 48 -10.37 27.37 -81.98
N GLY A 49 -10.79 26.36 -82.41
CA GLY A 49 -11.06 25.27 -83.37
C GLY A 49 -10.06 25.05 -84.42
N PRO A 50 -10.30 24.21 -85.48
CA PRO A 50 -11.45 23.33 -85.78
C PRO A 50 -11.03 21.91 -86.26
N GLY A 51 -12.03 21.01 -86.47
CA GLY A 51 -11.96 19.92 -87.39
C GLY A 51 -12.25 18.50 -86.86
N SER A 52 -13.44 18.02 -87.18
CA SER A 52 -13.94 16.61 -87.14
C SER A 52 -13.09 15.57 -87.89
N PRO A 53 -13.23 14.24 -87.70
CA PRO A 53 -14.52 13.59 -87.75
C PRO A 53 -14.68 12.42 -86.74
N GLU A 54 -15.96 12.01 -86.62
CA GLU A 54 -16.50 10.88 -85.99
C GLU A 54 -15.73 9.53 -86.08
N SER A 55 -15.57 8.81 -84.96
CA SER A 55 -15.56 7.37 -84.97
C SER A 55 -16.18 6.83 -83.73
N THR A 56 -17.33 6.26 -83.86
CA THR A 56 -18.00 5.35 -82.96
C THR A 56 -17.08 4.17 -82.69
N SER A 57 -16.57 4.00 -81.54
CA SER A 57 -16.28 2.72 -80.84
C SER A 57 -15.52 2.98 -79.52
N GLY A 58 -16.20 3.07 -78.39
CA GLY A 58 -15.59 3.31 -77.09
C GLY A 58 -16.20 2.54 -75.93
N ASN A 59 -17.24 1.74 -76.11
CA ASN A 59 -17.94 1.04 -75.06
C ASN A 59 -17.61 -0.46 -74.96
N GLU A 60 -16.84 -1.06 -75.90
CA GLU A 60 -16.45 -2.50 -75.78
C GLU A 60 -15.08 -2.69 -75.15
N ALA A 61 -14.19 -1.66 -75.10
CA ALA A 61 -12.86 -1.83 -74.53
C ALA A 61 -12.84 -1.72 -72.99
N ALA A 62 -13.82 -0.97 -72.36
CA ALA A 62 -13.92 -0.92 -70.90
C ALA A 62 -14.55 -2.18 -70.27
N ALA A 63 -15.41 -2.87 -71.03
CA ALA A 63 -15.99 -4.15 -70.56
C ALA A 63 -15.01 -5.32 -70.69
N VAL A 64 -14.06 -5.26 -71.62
CA VAL A 64 -13.03 -6.29 -71.78
C VAL A 64 -11.86 -6.14 -70.83
N LEU A 65 -11.58 -4.92 -70.32
CA LEU A 65 -10.56 -4.74 -69.27
C LEU A 65 -11.03 -5.08 -67.84
N ASN A 66 -12.34 -5.05 -67.57
CA ASN A 66 -12.88 -5.49 -66.25
C ASN A 66 -13.07 -6.99 -66.17
N GLY A 67 -12.89 -7.78 -67.26
CA GLY A 67 -12.98 -9.24 -67.25
C GLY A 67 -11.66 -9.97 -67.13
N LEU A 68 -10.48 -9.28 -67.04
CA LEU A 68 -9.17 -9.92 -67.05
C LEU A 68 -8.45 -10.00 -65.68
N TYR A 69 -9.08 -9.56 -64.61
CA TYR A 69 -8.45 -9.61 -63.26
C TYR A 69 -9.34 -10.31 -62.25
N THR A 70 -10.05 -11.36 -62.62
CA THR A 70 -10.59 -12.28 -61.66
C THR A 70 -9.48 -13.29 -61.30
N ALA A 71 -9.18 -13.47 -60.01
CA ALA A 71 -8.36 -14.57 -59.52
C ALA A 71 -8.85 -15.83 -60.24
N LEU A 72 -7.95 -16.56 -60.93
CA LEU A 72 -8.34 -17.81 -61.61
C LEU A 72 -8.70 -18.82 -60.53
N PRO A 73 -9.95 -19.23 -60.38
CA PRO A 73 -10.30 -20.30 -59.46
C PRO A 73 -9.61 -21.57 -59.91
N ILE A 74 -8.74 -22.10 -59.06
CA ILE A 74 -8.26 -23.48 -59.21
C ILE A 74 -9.39 -24.38 -58.77
N ALA A 75 -9.59 -25.48 -59.43
CA ALA A 75 -10.70 -26.44 -59.24
C ALA A 75 -10.99 -26.63 -57.73
N ASN A 76 -12.26 -26.48 -57.27
CA ASN A 76 -12.77 -26.72 -55.92
C ASN A 76 -12.83 -25.53 -54.94
N GLY A 77 -13.03 -24.31 -55.40
CA GLY A 77 -13.23 -23.17 -54.49
C GLY A 77 -11.94 -22.60 -53.91
N GLU A 78 -10.82 -22.79 -54.57
CA GLU A 78 -9.51 -22.23 -54.24
C GLU A 78 -9.11 -21.11 -55.21
N ALA A 79 -8.35 -20.12 -54.75
CA ALA A 79 -7.77 -19.08 -55.60
C ALA A 79 -6.28 -18.86 -55.29
N GLU A 80 -5.47 -18.64 -56.28
CA GLU A 80 -4.08 -18.20 -56.18
C GLU A 80 -4.01 -16.72 -56.58
N VAL A 81 -3.38 -15.87 -55.78
CA VAL A 81 -3.36 -14.44 -55.98
C VAL A 81 -1.94 -13.88 -55.90
N THR A 82 -1.64 -12.89 -56.74
CA THR A 82 -0.33 -12.22 -56.80
C THR A 82 -0.44 -10.71 -56.60
N THR A 83 -1.65 -10.14 -56.69
CA THR A 83 -1.90 -8.71 -56.63
C THR A 83 -2.98 -8.34 -55.58
N ALA A 84 -2.98 -7.12 -55.12
CA ALA A 84 -4.01 -6.60 -54.20
C ALA A 84 -5.43 -6.67 -54.77
N GLN A 85 -5.57 -6.43 -56.07
CA GLN A 85 -6.85 -6.48 -56.78
C GLN A 85 -7.40 -7.91 -56.85
N GLU A 86 -6.56 -8.87 -57.20
CA GLU A 86 -6.94 -10.32 -57.20
C GLU A 86 -7.35 -10.78 -55.78
N LEU A 87 -6.57 -10.40 -54.74
CA LEU A 87 -6.87 -10.74 -53.35
C LEU A 87 -8.22 -10.14 -52.92
N THR A 88 -8.49 -8.88 -53.24
CA THR A 88 -9.76 -8.22 -52.93
C THR A 88 -10.93 -8.88 -53.63
N SER A 89 -10.77 -9.23 -54.91
CA SER A 89 -11.79 -9.92 -55.72
C SER A 89 -12.06 -11.33 -55.16
N ALA A 90 -11.02 -12.07 -54.79
CA ALA A 90 -11.15 -13.42 -54.21
C ALA A 90 -11.82 -13.38 -52.82
N LEU A 91 -11.58 -12.36 -52.02
CA LEU A 91 -12.27 -12.17 -50.72
C LEU A 91 -13.77 -11.86 -50.91
N ALA A 92 -14.13 -11.18 -51.99
CA ALA A 92 -15.54 -10.85 -52.29
C ALA A 92 -16.31 -12.01 -52.93
N ASP A 93 -15.61 -12.97 -53.61
CA ASP A 93 -16.23 -14.11 -54.27
C ASP A 93 -16.60 -15.21 -53.24
N SER A 94 -17.88 -15.43 -53.04
CA SER A 94 -18.40 -16.43 -52.11
C SER A 94 -18.14 -17.89 -52.51
N SER A 95 -17.76 -18.14 -53.76
CA SER A 95 -17.38 -19.49 -54.24
C SER A 95 -15.97 -19.89 -53.78
N ILE A 96 -15.12 -18.92 -53.44
CA ILE A 96 -13.72 -19.15 -53.02
C ILE A 96 -13.64 -19.31 -51.50
N SER A 97 -13.29 -20.52 -51.04
CA SER A 97 -13.12 -20.83 -49.62
C SER A 97 -11.67 -20.75 -49.15
N ARG A 98 -10.70 -20.82 -50.06
CA ARG A 98 -9.27 -20.75 -49.78
C ARG A 98 -8.57 -19.80 -50.75
N ILE A 99 -7.74 -18.92 -50.23
CA ILE A 99 -6.92 -17.99 -51.03
C ILE A 99 -5.46 -18.23 -50.66
N THR A 100 -4.61 -18.44 -51.63
CA THR A 100 -3.16 -18.69 -51.45
C THR A 100 -2.38 -17.55 -52.10
N LEU A 101 -1.52 -16.91 -51.33
CA LEU A 101 -0.61 -15.89 -51.86
C LEU A 101 0.51 -16.54 -52.66
N LYS A 102 0.75 -16.07 -53.88
CA LYS A 102 1.84 -16.53 -54.77
C LYS A 102 2.95 -15.50 -54.98
N GLY A 103 2.88 -14.42 -54.23
CA GLY A 103 3.87 -13.34 -54.19
C GLY A 103 3.60 -12.40 -53.02
N ASN A 104 4.56 -11.54 -52.74
CA ASN A 104 4.37 -10.46 -51.78
C ASN A 104 3.33 -9.47 -52.33
N ILE A 105 2.39 -9.07 -51.49
CA ILE A 105 1.30 -8.18 -51.85
C ILE A 105 1.29 -6.93 -50.96
N ASP A 106 1.46 -5.79 -51.56
CA ASP A 106 1.27 -4.49 -50.93
C ASP A 106 -0.19 -4.03 -51.13
N ILE A 107 -0.87 -3.63 -50.03
CA ILE A 107 -2.24 -3.13 -50.04
C ILE A 107 -2.29 -1.72 -49.51
N GLY A 108 -3.12 -0.85 -50.13
CA GLY A 108 -3.29 0.54 -49.68
C GLY A 108 -4.53 0.77 -48.80
N SER A 109 -5.41 -0.23 -48.71
CA SER A 109 -6.65 -0.18 -47.91
C SER A 109 -6.90 -1.51 -47.18
N THR A 110 -7.66 -1.44 -46.11
CA THR A 110 -8.02 -2.61 -45.27
C THR A 110 -8.78 -3.66 -46.09
N LEU A 111 -8.33 -4.91 -45.98
CA LEU A 111 -9.05 -6.09 -46.52
C LEU A 111 -10.22 -6.43 -45.62
N THR A 112 -11.42 -6.58 -46.16
CA THR A 112 -12.63 -6.89 -45.39
C THR A 112 -13.03 -8.36 -45.57
N VAL A 113 -13.24 -9.05 -44.44
CA VAL A 113 -13.70 -10.44 -44.42
C VAL A 113 -15.06 -10.50 -43.69
N ASN A 114 -16.10 -10.85 -44.43
CA ASN A 114 -17.48 -10.96 -43.96
C ASN A 114 -18.11 -12.33 -44.11
N ARG A 115 -17.31 -13.33 -44.44
CA ARG A 115 -17.67 -14.73 -44.64
C ARG A 115 -16.56 -15.68 -44.16
N THR A 116 -16.82 -16.98 -44.22
CA THR A 116 -15.80 -17.97 -43.92
C THR A 116 -14.80 -18.08 -45.07
N VAL A 117 -13.50 -17.90 -44.77
CA VAL A 117 -12.41 -17.99 -45.74
C VAL A 117 -11.08 -18.33 -45.06
N THR A 118 -10.27 -19.12 -45.73
CA THR A 118 -8.87 -19.38 -45.34
C THR A 118 -7.93 -18.58 -46.21
N LEU A 119 -7.03 -17.81 -45.56
CA LEU A 119 -5.92 -17.12 -46.22
C LEU A 119 -4.61 -17.84 -45.91
N ASP A 120 -4.01 -18.43 -46.94
CA ASP A 120 -2.72 -19.06 -46.87
C ASP A 120 -1.63 -18.07 -47.34
N LEU A 121 -0.77 -17.70 -46.46
CA LEU A 121 0.32 -16.76 -46.76
C LEU A 121 1.41 -17.40 -47.61
N ASN A 122 1.57 -18.71 -47.57
CA ASN A 122 2.49 -19.49 -48.41
C ASN A 122 3.91 -18.86 -48.44
N GLY A 123 4.41 -18.43 -47.31
CA GLY A 123 5.73 -17.81 -47.16
C GLY A 123 5.82 -16.38 -47.69
N ASN A 124 4.74 -15.75 -48.12
CA ASN A 124 4.74 -14.41 -48.70
C ASN A 124 4.36 -13.33 -47.69
N VAL A 125 4.66 -12.07 -48.02
CA VAL A 125 4.35 -10.90 -47.23
C VAL A 125 3.06 -10.22 -47.70
N LEU A 126 2.10 -10.05 -46.81
CA LEU A 126 0.96 -9.16 -46.98
C LEU A 126 1.22 -7.87 -46.22
N LYS A 127 1.47 -6.76 -46.91
CA LYS A 127 1.90 -5.53 -46.30
C LYS A 127 0.91 -4.40 -46.55
N MET A 128 0.49 -3.75 -45.46
CA MET A 128 -0.23 -2.49 -45.54
C MET A 128 0.74 -1.33 -45.78
N THR A 129 0.45 -0.51 -46.78
CA THR A 129 1.21 0.73 -47.08
C THR A 129 0.50 1.99 -46.63
N GLY A 130 -0.82 1.93 -46.36
CA GLY A 130 -1.60 2.97 -45.70
C GLY A 130 -1.56 2.86 -44.17
N GLY A 131 -2.11 3.82 -43.50
CA GLY A 131 -2.15 3.86 -42.02
C GLY A 131 -3.32 3.10 -41.38
N PHE A 132 -3.77 1.95 -41.97
CA PHE A 132 -4.99 1.24 -41.54
C PHE A 132 -4.67 -0.15 -41.00
N SER A 133 -5.67 -0.83 -40.40
CA SER A 133 -5.59 -2.26 -40.13
C SER A 133 -5.37 -3.05 -41.44
N VAL A 134 -4.53 -4.10 -41.41
CA VAL A 134 -4.30 -4.89 -42.63
C VAL A 134 -5.57 -5.65 -43.00
N ILE A 135 -6.17 -6.34 -42.01
CA ILE A 135 -7.39 -7.11 -42.20
C ILE A 135 -8.44 -6.72 -41.16
N LYS A 136 -9.70 -6.67 -41.59
CA LYS A 136 -10.88 -6.46 -40.77
C LYS A 136 -11.85 -7.63 -40.94
N VAL A 137 -12.12 -8.33 -39.88
CA VAL A 137 -13.11 -9.44 -39.86
C VAL A 137 -14.42 -8.87 -39.32
N GLU A 138 -15.42 -8.81 -40.17
CA GLU A 138 -16.74 -8.27 -39.82
C GLU A 138 -17.63 -9.27 -39.09
N SER A 139 -18.76 -8.79 -38.55
CA SER A 139 -19.77 -9.68 -37.97
C SER A 139 -20.23 -10.76 -38.94
N GLY A 140 -20.07 -12.02 -38.56
CA GLY A 140 -20.34 -13.18 -39.36
C GLY A 140 -19.17 -13.64 -40.25
N GLY A 141 -18.09 -12.86 -40.31
CA GLY A 141 -16.83 -13.28 -40.94
C GLY A 141 -16.12 -14.33 -40.05
N ASP A 142 -15.50 -15.30 -40.68
CA ASP A 142 -14.71 -16.36 -40.03
C ASP A 142 -13.41 -16.56 -40.86
N LEU A 143 -12.33 -15.88 -40.42
CA LEU A 143 -11.05 -15.89 -41.12
C LEU A 143 -10.12 -16.93 -40.48
N THR A 144 -9.57 -17.81 -41.28
CA THR A 144 -8.43 -18.65 -40.91
C THR A 144 -7.18 -18.15 -41.61
N ILE A 145 -6.15 -17.81 -40.86
CA ILE A 145 -4.80 -17.50 -41.35
C ILE A 145 -3.93 -18.74 -41.17
N GLN A 146 -3.31 -19.19 -42.23
CA GLN A 146 -2.34 -20.29 -42.25
C GLN A 146 -1.12 -19.94 -43.11
N ASP A 147 -0.11 -20.78 -43.03
CA ASP A 147 1.11 -20.64 -43.82
C ASP A 147 1.62 -22.01 -44.22
N SER A 148 1.51 -22.32 -45.50
CA SER A 148 1.96 -23.60 -46.07
C SER A 148 3.46 -23.66 -46.39
N ASN A 149 4.16 -22.51 -46.33
CA ASN A 149 5.60 -22.43 -46.58
C ASN A 149 6.31 -21.66 -45.46
N ILE A 150 6.76 -22.38 -44.47
CA ILE A 150 7.40 -21.86 -43.26
C ILE A 150 8.91 -21.59 -43.42
N THR A 151 9.47 -21.77 -44.65
CA THR A 151 10.92 -21.70 -44.88
C THR A 151 11.40 -20.37 -45.44
N THR A 152 10.50 -19.55 -45.97
CA THR A 152 10.83 -18.22 -46.52
C THR A 152 11.30 -17.31 -45.36
N ARG A 153 12.30 -16.48 -45.66
CA ARG A 153 12.90 -15.58 -44.66
C ARG A 153 12.51 -14.14 -44.95
N HIS A 154 12.15 -13.42 -43.91
CA HIS A 154 11.87 -11.98 -43.94
C HIS A 154 12.63 -11.29 -42.84
N ASN A 155 13.39 -10.24 -43.15
CA ASN A 155 14.20 -9.54 -42.18
C ASN A 155 13.43 -8.32 -41.64
N PHE A 156 13.65 -8.06 -40.36
CA PHE A 156 13.01 -6.95 -39.64
C PHE A 156 14.06 -6.15 -38.84
N TYR A 157 13.86 -4.83 -38.80
CA TYR A 157 14.56 -3.93 -37.89
C TYR A 157 13.72 -3.87 -36.60
N PRO A 158 14.25 -4.36 -35.48
CA PRO A 158 13.55 -4.33 -34.20
C PRO A 158 13.56 -2.92 -33.61
N ASN A 159 12.65 -2.66 -32.68
CA ASN A 159 12.60 -1.41 -31.90
C ASN A 159 12.52 -0.14 -32.75
N TYR A 160 11.81 -0.19 -33.86
CA TYR A 160 11.49 0.98 -34.66
C TYR A 160 10.47 1.86 -33.94
N LYS A 161 10.82 3.12 -33.66
CA LYS A 161 9.93 4.08 -32.98
C LYS A 161 9.00 4.76 -33.96
N GLN A 162 7.71 4.69 -33.69
CA GLN A 162 6.73 5.51 -34.38
C GLN A 162 6.89 6.97 -33.97
N PRO A 163 7.02 7.93 -34.90
CA PRO A 163 7.26 9.33 -34.59
C PRO A 163 6.19 9.97 -33.69
N ALA A 164 4.95 9.50 -33.82
CA ALA A 164 3.82 10.08 -33.08
C ALA A 164 3.62 9.53 -31.66
N TRP A 165 4.23 8.36 -31.31
CA TRP A 165 3.87 7.61 -30.11
C TRP A 165 5.06 7.20 -29.27
N HIS A 166 6.26 7.21 -29.82
CA HIS A 166 7.47 6.70 -29.15
C HIS A 166 7.35 5.24 -28.66
N ILE A 167 6.52 4.40 -29.34
CA ILE A 167 6.40 2.99 -29.03
C ILE A 167 7.31 2.19 -29.98
N ASP A 168 8.11 1.32 -29.41
CA ASP A 168 8.98 0.44 -30.17
C ASP A 168 8.17 -0.68 -30.84
N MET A 169 8.29 -0.81 -32.15
CA MET A 169 7.72 -1.89 -32.96
C MET A 169 8.76 -2.41 -33.94
N TRP A 170 8.45 -3.49 -34.63
CA TRP A 170 9.34 -4.02 -35.68
C TRP A 170 8.94 -3.51 -37.06
N LYS A 171 9.90 -3.27 -37.91
CA LYS A 171 9.69 -2.80 -39.29
C LYS A 171 10.34 -3.77 -40.27
N LEU A 172 9.59 -4.18 -41.29
CA LEU A 172 10.13 -4.99 -42.41
C LEU A 172 11.21 -4.20 -43.12
N ASP A 173 12.41 -4.74 -43.14
CA ASP A 173 13.61 -4.09 -43.71
C ASP A 173 14.66 -5.15 -44.03
N ASP A 174 15.12 -5.21 -45.27
CA ASP A 174 16.08 -6.22 -45.75
C ASP A 174 17.43 -6.15 -45.01
N SER A 175 17.76 -4.99 -44.46
CA SER A 175 18.95 -4.78 -43.60
C SER A 175 18.69 -5.11 -42.12
N GLY A 176 17.49 -5.56 -41.80
CA GLY A 176 17.08 -5.84 -40.42
C GLY A 176 17.90 -6.98 -39.81
N SER A 177 18.18 -6.86 -38.50
CA SER A 177 18.96 -7.82 -37.72
C SER A 177 18.18 -9.03 -37.26
N GLU A 178 16.86 -9.00 -37.33
CA GLU A 178 15.97 -10.06 -36.88
C GLU A 178 15.31 -10.75 -38.07
N THR A 179 15.25 -12.06 -38.04
CA THR A 179 14.64 -12.88 -39.11
C THR A 179 13.37 -13.53 -38.60
N VAL A 180 12.29 -13.41 -39.38
CA VAL A 180 11.03 -14.11 -39.21
C VAL A 180 10.88 -15.09 -40.40
N PHE A 181 10.49 -16.33 -40.08
CA PHE A 181 10.30 -17.40 -41.06
C PHE A 181 8.81 -17.55 -41.38
N GLY A 182 8.53 -17.92 -42.64
CA GLY A 182 7.18 -18.12 -43.14
C GLY A 182 6.50 -16.85 -43.61
N GLY A 183 5.21 -16.95 -43.90
CA GLY A 183 4.40 -15.86 -44.36
C GLY A 183 4.11 -14.80 -43.30
N VAL A 184 4.04 -13.55 -43.71
CA VAL A 184 3.97 -12.40 -42.82
C VAL A 184 2.86 -11.43 -43.18
N ILE A 185 2.09 -10.99 -42.19
CA ILE A 185 1.19 -9.83 -42.22
C ILE A 185 1.88 -8.68 -41.50
N THR A 186 2.06 -7.54 -42.18
CA THR A 186 2.82 -6.42 -41.59
C THR A 186 2.36 -5.04 -42.07
N GLY A 187 2.94 -3.96 -41.53
CA GLY A 187 2.72 -2.58 -41.94
C GLY A 187 1.40 -1.99 -41.49
N GLY A 188 0.57 -2.77 -40.80
CA GLY A 188 -0.66 -2.22 -40.20
C GLY A 188 -0.33 -1.17 -39.17
N GLY A 189 -0.91 0.02 -39.31
CA GLY A 189 -0.73 1.15 -38.42
C GLY A 189 -2.03 1.88 -38.25
N GLY A 190 -2.34 2.28 -37.00
CA GLY A 190 -3.48 3.13 -36.77
C GLY A 190 -3.19 4.54 -37.22
N ASP A 191 -4.11 5.11 -37.95
CA ASP A 191 -4.21 6.54 -38.16
C ASP A 191 -4.77 7.18 -36.86
N PHE A 192 -4.45 8.44 -36.58
CA PHE A 192 -4.85 9.19 -35.37
C PHE A 192 -6.37 9.24 -35.13
N ALA A 193 -7.19 8.88 -36.10
CA ALA A 193 -8.63 8.98 -36.02
C ALA A 193 -9.40 7.65 -35.82
N HIS A 194 -8.82 6.47 -36.14
CA HIS A 194 -9.58 5.19 -36.16
C HIS A 194 -8.70 3.97 -35.85
N SER A 195 -8.10 3.87 -34.71
CA SER A 195 -6.83 3.22 -34.53
C SER A 195 -6.85 2.01 -33.59
N ASP A 196 -7.64 1.01 -33.93
CA ASP A 196 -7.64 -0.26 -33.20
C ASP A 196 -7.34 -1.43 -34.16
N GLY A 197 -6.56 -2.42 -33.68
CA GLY A 197 -6.28 -3.62 -34.41
C GLY A 197 -5.32 -3.40 -35.61
N GLY A 198 -4.05 -3.07 -35.34
CA GLY A 198 -3.09 -2.78 -36.40
C GLY A 198 -2.94 -3.89 -37.44
N GLY A 199 -2.69 -5.13 -37.00
CA GLY A 199 -2.65 -6.30 -37.89
C GLY A 199 -4.04 -6.78 -38.29
N VAL A 200 -4.83 -7.24 -37.32
CA VAL A 200 -6.19 -7.74 -37.55
C VAL A 200 -7.17 -7.13 -36.55
N LEU A 201 -8.19 -6.48 -37.06
CA LEU A 201 -9.36 -6.05 -36.30
C LEU A 201 -10.48 -7.08 -36.43
N VAL A 202 -10.88 -7.72 -35.36
CA VAL A 202 -12.02 -8.64 -35.32
C VAL A 202 -13.22 -7.93 -34.70
N ASN A 203 -14.17 -7.51 -35.50
CA ASN A 203 -15.38 -6.86 -35.08
C ASN A 203 -16.31 -7.79 -34.29
N ALA A 204 -17.23 -7.22 -33.56
CA ALA A 204 -18.20 -7.94 -32.79
C ALA A 204 -18.97 -8.95 -33.62
N GLY A 205 -18.89 -10.25 -33.25
CA GLY A 205 -19.47 -11.37 -33.98
C GLY A 205 -18.56 -11.95 -35.08
N GLY A 206 -17.36 -11.40 -35.29
CA GLY A 206 -16.33 -11.97 -36.16
C GLY A 206 -15.51 -13.06 -35.42
N LYS A 207 -14.91 -13.93 -36.21
CA LYS A 207 -14.01 -14.99 -35.71
C LYS A 207 -12.68 -14.94 -36.47
N LEU A 208 -11.58 -15.10 -35.75
CA LEU A 208 -10.24 -15.26 -36.28
C LEU A 208 -9.65 -16.57 -35.76
N THR A 209 -9.09 -17.36 -36.70
CA THR A 209 -8.26 -18.51 -36.37
C THR A 209 -6.89 -18.32 -37.00
N MET A 210 -5.83 -18.55 -36.21
CA MET A 210 -4.45 -18.54 -36.72
C MET A 210 -3.80 -19.89 -36.44
N THR A 211 -3.45 -20.61 -37.51
CA THR A 211 -2.80 -21.92 -37.42
C THR A 211 -1.35 -21.86 -37.89
N GLY A 212 -0.93 -20.76 -38.50
CA GLY A 212 0.43 -20.50 -38.99
C GLY A 212 0.61 -19.08 -39.46
N GLY A 213 1.80 -18.74 -39.94
CA GLY A 213 2.20 -17.39 -40.35
C GLY A 213 2.49 -16.45 -39.19
N SER A 214 2.82 -15.22 -39.48
CA SER A 214 3.20 -14.24 -38.48
C SER A 214 2.55 -12.89 -38.69
N ILE A 215 2.09 -12.22 -37.61
CA ILE A 215 1.70 -10.83 -37.59
C ILE A 215 2.86 -10.04 -36.96
N VAL A 216 3.54 -9.22 -37.78
CA VAL A 216 4.81 -8.62 -37.35
C VAL A 216 4.81 -7.11 -37.53
N GLY A 217 5.22 -6.40 -36.49
CA GLY A 217 5.47 -4.95 -36.52
C GLY A 217 4.22 -4.12 -36.89
N CYS A 218 3.05 -4.58 -36.48
CA CYS A 218 1.82 -3.82 -36.61
C CYS A 218 1.57 -2.95 -35.38
N SER A 219 0.95 -1.79 -35.60
CA SER A 219 0.70 -0.86 -34.52
C SER A 219 -0.74 -0.37 -34.43
N ALA A 220 -1.18 0.04 -33.24
CA ALA A 220 -2.48 0.68 -33.04
C ALA A 220 -2.36 1.80 -31.99
N VAL A 221 -3.04 2.94 -32.23
CA VAL A 221 -3.07 4.05 -31.28
C VAL A 221 -3.81 3.65 -30.00
N GLY A 222 -4.87 2.87 -30.14
CA GLY A 222 -5.70 2.41 -29.06
C GLY A 222 -5.36 1.01 -28.61
N LEU A 223 -6.00 0.05 -29.20
CA LEU A 223 -6.08 -1.32 -28.68
C LEU A 223 -5.62 -2.34 -29.74
N GLY A 224 -4.75 -3.30 -29.31
CA GLY A 224 -4.37 -4.44 -30.11
C GLY A 224 -3.46 -4.10 -31.28
N GLY A 225 -2.15 -3.98 -31.05
CA GLY A 225 -1.17 -3.75 -32.15
C GLY A 225 -1.16 -4.87 -33.18
N GLY A 226 -1.08 -6.11 -32.73
CA GLY A 226 -1.23 -7.30 -33.59
C GLY A 226 -2.69 -7.62 -33.88
N VAL A 227 -3.49 -7.90 -32.84
CA VAL A 227 -4.91 -8.30 -32.97
C VAL A 227 -5.75 -7.57 -31.95
N ARG A 228 -6.90 -7.07 -32.40
CA ARG A 228 -7.94 -6.56 -31.51
C ARG A 228 -9.21 -7.37 -31.63
N LEU A 229 -9.78 -7.79 -30.52
CA LEU A 229 -11.13 -8.34 -30.39
C LEU A 229 -12.08 -7.26 -29.91
N ALA A 230 -13.03 -6.85 -30.76
CA ALA A 230 -13.98 -5.81 -30.46
C ALA A 230 -15.30 -6.37 -29.93
N TYR A 231 -15.88 -5.64 -28.98
CA TYR A 231 -17.21 -5.90 -28.42
C TYR A 231 -18.16 -4.76 -28.81
N ASP A 232 -19.41 -5.13 -29.10
CA ASP A 232 -20.45 -4.16 -29.34
C ASP A 232 -21.63 -4.43 -28.39
N SER A 233 -21.83 -3.52 -27.46
CA SER A 233 -22.90 -3.59 -26.46
C SER A 233 -24.30 -3.46 -27.07
N ALA A 234 -24.44 -2.79 -28.22
CA ALA A 234 -25.72 -2.56 -28.87
C ALA A 234 -26.29 -3.83 -29.52
N ILE A 235 -25.39 -4.70 -30.03
CA ILE A 235 -25.78 -5.96 -30.68
C ILE A 235 -25.53 -7.18 -29.81
N GLY A 236 -24.87 -7.01 -28.65
CA GLY A 236 -24.59 -8.11 -27.70
C GLY A 236 -23.73 -9.23 -28.29
N LYS A 237 -22.98 -8.99 -29.34
CA LYS A 237 -22.12 -9.98 -29.99
C LYS A 237 -20.68 -9.84 -29.55
N ASN A 238 -20.02 -10.98 -29.38
CA ASN A 238 -18.63 -11.10 -28.96
C ASN A 238 -17.78 -11.61 -30.15
N SER A 239 -16.55 -11.12 -30.25
CA SER A 239 -15.57 -11.67 -31.18
C SER A 239 -14.72 -12.74 -30.51
N THR A 240 -14.16 -13.63 -31.35
CA THR A 240 -13.27 -14.71 -30.88
C THR A 240 -11.99 -14.75 -31.69
N PHE A 241 -10.89 -15.08 -31.02
CA PHE A 241 -9.62 -15.39 -31.65
C PHE A 241 -9.08 -16.71 -31.10
N THR A 242 -8.76 -17.63 -31.99
CA THR A 242 -8.10 -18.91 -31.65
C THR A 242 -6.76 -18.96 -32.35
N MET A 243 -5.69 -19.11 -31.59
CA MET A 243 -4.32 -19.21 -32.09
C MET A 243 -3.76 -20.57 -31.70
N THR A 244 -3.66 -21.49 -32.65
CA THR A 244 -3.10 -22.82 -32.42
C THR A 244 -1.70 -22.98 -32.99
N GLY A 245 -1.25 -21.98 -33.75
CA GLY A 245 0.07 -21.86 -34.33
C GLY A 245 0.34 -20.44 -34.80
N GLY A 246 1.56 -20.20 -35.30
CA GLY A 246 1.99 -18.89 -35.77
C GLY A 246 2.46 -17.96 -34.67
N SER A 247 2.78 -16.70 -35.05
CA SER A 247 3.41 -15.77 -34.13
C SER A 247 2.87 -14.35 -34.25
N ILE A 248 2.85 -13.61 -33.12
CA ILE A 248 2.62 -12.16 -33.08
C ILE A 248 3.90 -11.52 -32.52
N ILE A 249 4.57 -10.73 -33.36
CA ILE A 249 5.94 -10.29 -33.08
C ILE A 249 6.10 -8.77 -33.22
N GLY A 250 6.72 -8.13 -32.25
CA GLY A 250 7.14 -6.72 -32.35
C GLY A 250 6.01 -5.76 -32.66
N CYS A 251 4.78 -6.09 -32.25
CA CYS A 251 3.60 -5.24 -32.42
C CYS A 251 3.45 -4.27 -31.24
N ALA A 252 2.80 -3.12 -31.48
CA ALA A 252 2.72 -2.07 -30.49
C ALA A 252 1.35 -1.41 -30.40
N ALA A 253 0.89 -1.10 -29.17
CA ALA A 253 -0.38 -0.40 -28.94
C ALA A 253 -0.38 0.38 -27.62
N LYS A 254 -1.45 1.13 -27.35
CA LYS A 254 -1.68 1.68 -26.02
C LYS A 254 -1.94 0.55 -25.01
N ASN A 255 -2.82 -0.41 -25.37
CA ASN A 255 -3.09 -1.60 -24.54
C ASN A 255 -3.11 -2.84 -25.44
N GLY A 256 -2.46 -3.92 -25.00
CA GLY A 256 -2.32 -5.14 -25.75
C GLY A 256 -1.45 -4.97 -26.98
N GLY A 257 -0.14 -4.78 -26.82
CA GLY A 257 0.78 -4.66 -27.95
C GLY A 257 0.63 -5.82 -28.90
N GLY A 258 0.56 -7.05 -28.40
CA GLY A 258 0.21 -8.24 -29.19
C GLY A 258 -1.30 -8.36 -29.41
N VAL A 259 -2.07 -8.59 -28.37
CA VAL A 259 -3.51 -8.85 -28.43
C VAL A 259 -4.27 -8.03 -27.41
N SER A 260 -5.36 -7.41 -27.82
CA SER A 260 -6.32 -6.77 -26.92
C SER A 260 -7.67 -7.50 -26.94
N VAL A 261 -8.13 -7.93 -25.76
CA VAL A 261 -9.37 -8.68 -25.57
C VAL A 261 -10.39 -7.77 -24.86
N SER A 262 -11.39 -7.31 -25.62
CA SER A 262 -12.47 -6.49 -25.08
C SER A 262 -13.43 -7.30 -24.19
N PRO A 263 -14.26 -6.64 -23.37
CA PRO A 263 -15.29 -7.31 -22.54
C PRO A 263 -16.14 -8.26 -23.37
N GLY A 264 -16.47 -9.43 -22.85
CA GLY A 264 -17.24 -10.46 -23.51
C GLY A 264 -16.50 -11.29 -24.58
N CYS A 265 -15.38 -10.81 -25.09
CA CYS A 265 -14.61 -11.50 -26.11
C CYS A 265 -13.71 -12.60 -25.54
N THR A 266 -13.31 -13.55 -26.39
CA THR A 266 -12.45 -14.66 -25.97
C THR A 266 -11.26 -14.82 -26.90
N PHE A 267 -10.06 -14.85 -26.31
CA PHE A 267 -8.82 -15.26 -26.95
C PHE A 267 -8.38 -16.61 -26.40
N THR A 268 -8.09 -17.56 -27.27
CA THR A 268 -7.57 -18.89 -26.92
C THR A 268 -6.22 -19.11 -27.60
N MET A 269 -5.20 -19.48 -26.81
CA MET A 269 -3.83 -19.71 -27.27
C MET A 269 -3.39 -21.14 -27.00
N GLY A 270 -2.94 -21.82 -28.03
CA GLY A 270 -2.48 -23.23 -28.03
C GLY A 270 -0.97 -23.38 -28.12
N SER A 271 -0.50 -24.63 -28.11
CA SER A 271 0.91 -24.99 -27.95
C SER A 271 1.84 -24.55 -29.09
N GLY A 272 1.33 -24.34 -30.29
CA GLY A 272 2.13 -23.92 -31.47
C GLY A 272 2.28 -22.40 -31.62
N SER A 273 1.84 -21.63 -30.66
CA SER A 273 1.66 -20.19 -30.75
C SER A 273 2.73 -19.40 -29.98
N GLU A 274 3.12 -18.25 -30.51
CA GLU A 274 4.07 -17.35 -29.84
C GLU A 274 3.63 -15.89 -29.90
N ILE A 275 3.72 -15.17 -28.78
CA ILE A 275 3.61 -13.71 -28.71
C ILE A 275 4.93 -13.19 -28.12
N ARG A 276 5.68 -12.38 -28.88
CA ARG A 276 6.99 -11.90 -28.41
C ARG A 276 7.32 -10.49 -28.84
N ASN A 277 8.16 -9.85 -28.07
CA ASN A 277 8.70 -8.51 -28.36
C ASN A 277 7.60 -7.45 -28.60
N CYS A 278 6.39 -7.67 -28.12
CA CYS A 278 5.28 -6.74 -28.24
C CYS A 278 5.32 -5.67 -27.14
N ASN A 279 4.86 -4.47 -27.46
CA ASN A 279 5.01 -3.30 -26.58
C ASN A 279 3.67 -2.62 -26.33
N ALA A 280 3.38 -2.23 -25.08
CA ALA A 280 2.20 -1.45 -24.73
C ALA A 280 2.57 -0.20 -23.91
N GLN A 281 1.92 0.93 -24.23
CA GLN A 281 2.10 2.17 -23.46
C GLN A 281 1.47 2.12 -22.07
N SER A 282 0.39 1.36 -21.89
CA SER A 282 -0.38 1.31 -20.65
C SER A 282 -0.58 -0.10 -20.14
N GLY A 283 -1.27 -0.94 -20.87
CA GLY A 283 -1.66 -2.28 -20.42
C GLY A 283 -0.57 -3.33 -20.62
N GLY A 284 -0.99 -4.55 -20.92
CA GLY A 284 -0.11 -5.68 -21.17
C GLY A 284 0.59 -5.60 -22.53
N GLY A 285 1.92 -5.73 -22.53
CA GLY A 285 2.70 -5.77 -23.77
C GLY A 285 2.31 -6.92 -24.68
N GLY A 286 2.20 -8.13 -24.14
CA GLY A 286 1.72 -9.31 -24.85
C GLY A 286 0.20 -9.28 -25.03
N VAL A 287 -0.55 -9.38 -23.94
CA VAL A 287 -2.01 -9.47 -23.93
C VAL A 287 -2.61 -8.49 -22.91
N SER A 288 -3.65 -7.76 -23.30
CA SER A 288 -4.45 -6.98 -22.39
C SER A 288 -5.90 -7.45 -22.41
N ILE A 289 -6.48 -7.73 -21.24
CA ILE A 289 -7.82 -8.25 -21.06
C ILE A 289 -8.64 -7.20 -20.30
N SER A 290 -9.77 -6.79 -20.85
CA SER A 290 -10.61 -5.74 -20.29
C SER A 290 -11.92 -6.29 -19.73
N ALA A 291 -12.47 -5.59 -18.75
CA ALA A 291 -13.81 -5.81 -18.22
C ALA A 291 -14.66 -4.55 -18.39
N LEU A 292 -15.96 -4.73 -18.48
CA LEU A 292 -16.87 -3.61 -18.48
C LEU A 292 -17.17 -3.20 -17.02
N TRP A 293 -16.96 -1.92 -16.70
CA TRP A 293 -17.15 -1.39 -15.35
C TRP A 293 -18.56 -1.65 -14.83
N ASN A 294 -18.66 -2.14 -13.58
CA ASN A 294 -19.94 -2.47 -12.93
C ASN A 294 -20.83 -3.51 -13.67
N SER A 295 -20.23 -4.42 -14.43
CA SER A 295 -20.94 -5.51 -15.10
C SER A 295 -20.15 -6.81 -14.98
N ASN A 296 -20.87 -7.93 -15.17
CA ASN A 296 -20.25 -9.27 -15.27
C ASN A 296 -19.71 -9.58 -16.66
N ILE A 297 -19.66 -8.57 -17.57
CA ILE A 297 -19.16 -8.76 -18.93
C ILE A 297 -17.64 -8.51 -18.90
N ILE A 298 -16.88 -9.60 -18.90
CA ILE A 298 -15.43 -9.61 -18.83
C ILE A 298 -14.85 -10.25 -20.06
N GLY A 299 -13.71 -9.72 -20.54
CA GLY A 299 -12.89 -10.40 -21.54
C GLY A 299 -12.29 -11.67 -20.98
N ARG A 300 -12.03 -12.65 -21.82
CA ARG A 300 -11.46 -13.93 -21.42
C ARG A 300 -10.24 -14.27 -22.24
N PHE A 301 -9.14 -14.61 -21.59
CA PHE A 301 -7.96 -15.20 -22.21
C PHE A 301 -7.77 -16.62 -21.67
N ILE A 302 -7.66 -17.60 -22.56
CA ILE A 302 -7.42 -19.01 -22.26
C ILE A 302 -6.10 -19.41 -22.88
N MET A 303 -5.11 -19.71 -22.05
CA MET A 303 -3.78 -20.15 -22.47
C MET A 303 -3.63 -21.65 -22.17
N ASN A 304 -3.84 -22.48 -23.19
CA ASN A 304 -3.67 -23.93 -23.10
C ASN A 304 -2.24 -24.35 -23.44
N GLY A 305 -1.44 -23.43 -23.97
CA GLY A 305 -0.06 -23.69 -24.41
C GLY A 305 0.54 -22.46 -25.09
N GLY A 306 1.68 -22.61 -25.71
CA GLY A 306 2.41 -21.54 -26.42
C GLY A 306 3.28 -20.69 -25.46
N THR A 307 3.84 -19.61 -26.01
CA THR A 307 4.80 -18.80 -25.27
C THR A 307 4.50 -17.31 -25.43
N ILE A 308 4.48 -16.57 -24.29
CA ILE A 308 4.51 -15.11 -24.26
C ILE A 308 5.86 -14.71 -23.66
N ARG A 309 6.69 -13.97 -24.43
CA ARG A 309 8.03 -13.62 -23.96
C ARG A 309 8.55 -12.28 -24.46
N THR A 310 9.46 -11.70 -23.70
CA THR A 310 10.15 -10.45 -24.05
C THR A 310 9.22 -9.31 -24.43
N CYS A 311 8.00 -9.34 -23.91
CA CYS A 311 7.04 -8.27 -24.09
C CYS A 311 7.21 -7.18 -23.03
N THR A 312 6.90 -5.93 -23.39
CA THR A 312 7.08 -4.77 -22.51
C THR A 312 5.78 -3.99 -22.42
N GLY A 313 5.38 -3.63 -21.20
CA GLY A 313 4.20 -2.79 -20.96
C GLY A 313 4.39 -1.89 -19.76
N LEU A 314 3.56 -0.85 -19.64
CA LEU A 314 3.63 0.04 -18.47
C LEU A 314 3.25 -0.72 -17.20
N TYR A 315 2.09 -1.40 -17.21
CA TYR A 315 1.58 -2.14 -16.05
C TYR A 315 2.01 -3.59 -16.03
N SER A 316 2.09 -4.24 -17.19
CA SER A 316 2.57 -5.62 -17.30
C SER A 316 3.23 -5.85 -18.67
N GLY A 317 4.35 -6.57 -18.67
CA GLY A 317 4.97 -6.97 -19.93
C GLY A 317 4.21 -8.11 -20.61
N GLY A 318 3.88 -9.17 -19.89
CA GLY A 318 3.20 -10.34 -20.43
C GLY A 318 1.70 -10.15 -20.56
N VAL A 319 0.97 -10.25 -19.46
CA VAL A 319 -0.51 -10.20 -19.42
C VAL A 319 -1.01 -9.20 -18.39
N ASP A 320 -1.83 -8.26 -18.82
CA ASP A 320 -2.57 -7.34 -17.96
C ASP A 320 -4.03 -7.78 -17.93
N ASN A 321 -4.48 -8.30 -16.77
CA ASN A 321 -5.78 -8.95 -16.62
C ASN A 321 -6.74 -8.17 -15.75
N SER A 322 -7.68 -7.47 -16.36
CA SER A 322 -8.85 -6.91 -15.69
C SER A 322 -10.12 -7.76 -15.91
N GLY A 323 -10.02 -8.91 -16.59
CA GLY A 323 -11.09 -9.85 -16.90
C GLY A 323 -10.88 -11.23 -16.28
N SER A 324 -10.92 -12.27 -17.12
CA SER A 324 -10.65 -13.66 -16.73
C SER A 324 -9.46 -14.20 -17.52
N PHE A 325 -8.40 -14.56 -16.82
CA PHE A 325 -7.25 -15.27 -17.38
C PHE A 325 -7.22 -16.71 -16.87
N ILE A 326 -7.22 -17.68 -17.75
CA ILE A 326 -7.12 -19.11 -17.44
C ILE A 326 -5.87 -19.65 -18.12
N MET A 327 -4.95 -20.23 -17.36
CA MET A 327 -3.72 -20.83 -17.84
C MET A 327 -3.65 -22.29 -17.44
N SER A 328 -3.83 -23.19 -18.41
CA SER A 328 -3.71 -24.65 -18.22
C SER A 328 -2.40 -25.21 -18.76
N GLY A 329 -1.64 -24.38 -19.51
CA GLY A 329 -0.34 -24.73 -20.08
C GLY A 329 0.37 -23.53 -20.68
N GLY A 330 1.54 -23.74 -21.26
CA GLY A 330 2.35 -22.68 -21.87
C GLY A 330 3.30 -21.97 -20.92
N THR A 331 3.99 -20.94 -21.43
CA THR A 331 5.04 -20.23 -20.69
C THR A 331 4.92 -18.72 -20.87
N ILE A 332 5.05 -17.96 -19.77
CA ILE A 332 5.21 -16.51 -19.79
C ILE A 332 6.58 -16.20 -19.18
N LYS A 333 7.50 -15.60 -19.95
CA LYS A 333 8.87 -15.34 -19.47
C LYS A 333 9.54 -14.14 -20.09
N ALA A 334 10.58 -13.63 -19.43
CA ALA A 334 11.42 -12.52 -19.87
C ALA A 334 10.62 -11.26 -20.27
N SER A 335 9.44 -11.05 -19.66
CA SER A 335 8.57 -9.90 -19.92
C SER A 335 8.75 -8.85 -18.83
N ILE A 336 8.63 -7.57 -19.17
CA ILE A 336 9.05 -6.45 -18.31
C ILE A 336 7.92 -5.43 -18.18
N SER A 337 7.61 -5.01 -16.94
CA SER A 337 6.85 -3.79 -16.65
C SER A 337 7.82 -2.60 -16.58
N THR A 338 7.44 -1.47 -17.18
CA THR A 338 8.26 -0.26 -17.15
C THR A 338 7.92 0.68 -15.98
N GLN A 339 6.77 0.50 -15.33
CA GLN A 339 6.35 1.29 -14.19
C GLN A 339 6.66 0.58 -12.86
N ASP A 340 6.41 -0.71 -12.81
CA ASP A 340 6.50 -1.50 -11.59
C ASP A 340 7.17 -2.85 -11.88
N ALA A 341 8.38 -3.03 -11.37
CA ALA A 341 9.13 -4.27 -11.55
C ALA A 341 8.40 -5.52 -11.00
N SER A 342 7.34 -5.34 -10.20
CA SER A 342 6.60 -6.45 -9.57
C SER A 342 5.58 -7.14 -10.49
N SER A 343 5.35 -6.66 -11.70
CA SER A 343 4.30 -7.16 -12.60
C SER A 343 4.75 -7.46 -14.04
N GLY A 344 6.02 -7.74 -14.23
CA GLY A 344 6.56 -8.02 -15.59
C GLY A 344 5.84 -9.15 -16.32
N GLY A 345 5.50 -10.25 -15.64
CA GLY A 345 4.80 -11.39 -16.23
C GLY A 345 3.29 -11.19 -16.30
N VAL A 346 2.65 -11.11 -15.14
CA VAL A 346 1.18 -11.01 -15.04
C VAL A 346 0.80 -9.99 -13.98
N ARG A 347 -0.02 -9.03 -14.36
CA ARG A 347 -0.78 -8.22 -13.43
C ARG A 347 -2.22 -8.70 -13.42
N ASN A 348 -2.72 -9.04 -12.24
CA ASN A 348 -4.08 -9.53 -12.08
C ASN A 348 -4.91 -8.55 -11.25
N ASP A 349 -5.92 -7.95 -11.88
CA ASP A 349 -6.89 -7.05 -11.26
C ASP A 349 -8.28 -7.69 -11.08
N ASN A 350 -8.46 -8.99 -11.48
CA ASN A 350 -9.73 -9.69 -11.37
C ASN A 350 -9.51 -11.19 -11.14
N GLN A 351 -9.76 -12.05 -12.10
CA GLN A 351 -9.68 -13.52 -11.93
C GLN A 351 -8.54 -14.10 -12.75
N PHE A 352 -7.56 -14.68 -12.09
CA PHE A 352 -6.52 -15.48 -12.71
C PHE A 352 -6.51 -16.90 -12.14
N THR A 353 -6.74 -17.89 -12.97
CA THR A 353 -6.70 -19.33 -12.61
C THR A 353 -5.58 -20.00 -13.36
N MET A 354 -4.63 -20.57 -12.65
CA MET A 354 -3.50 -21.29 -13.19
C MET A 354 -3.54 -22.74 -12.72
N THR A 355 -3.86 -23.66 -13.64
CA THR A 355 -3.93 -25.11 -13.37
C THR A 355 -2.73 -25.88 -13.92
N GLY A 356 -1.94 -25.22 -14.74
CA GLY A 356 -0.72 -25.74 -15.36
C GLY A 356 0.05 -24.62 -16.03
N GLY A 357 1.15 -24.97 -16.69
CA GLY A 357 2.05 -24.00 -17.33
C GLY A 357 3.04 -23.36 -16.37
N THR A 358 3.80 -22.40 -16.89
CA THR A 358 4.96 -21.84 -16.22
C THR A 358 5.01 -20.33 -16.37
N ILE A 359 5.26 -19.61 -15.28
CA ILE A 359 5.60 -18.19 -15.30
C ILE A 359 7.03 -18.04 -14.76
N GLY A 360 7.86 -17.35 -15.54
CA GLY A 360 9.30 -17.25 -15.32
C GLY A 360 10.09 -18.38 -15.99
N ASP A 361 11.38 -18.17 -16.04
CA ASP A 361 12.35 -19.14 -16.61
C ASP A 361 13.08 -19.83 -15.46
N PRO A 362 12.94 -21.16 -15.28
CA PRO A 362 13.62 -21.87 -14.19
C PRO A 362 15.16 -21.76 -14.25
N ASP A 363 15.71 -21.53 -15.44
CA ASP A 363 17.16 -21.43 -15.67
C ASP A 363 17.67 -19.98 -15.55
N ASN A 364 16.78 -19.00 -15.32
CA ASN A 364 17.13 -17.58 -15.18
C ASN A 364 16.49 -16.97 -13.92
N GLU A 365 17.24 -16.97 -12.84
CA GLU A 365 16.81 -16.38 -11.55
C GLU A 365 16.50 -14.87 -11.61
N ASN A 366 16.97 -14.18 -12.65
CA ASN A 366 16.75 -12.75 -12.88
C ASN A 366 15.59 -12.50 -13.87
N ASP A 367 14.75 -13.49 -14.15
CA ASP A 367 13.58 -13.28 -15.01
C ASP A 367 12.61 -12.28 -14.34
N ALA A 368 12.37 -11.17 -15.04
CA ALA A 368 11.52 -10.08 -14.59
C ALA A 368 10.01 -10.36 -14.74
N SER A 369 9.61 -11.56 -15.16
CA SER A 369 8.21 -11.96 -15.38
C SER A 369 7.45 -12.18 -14.07
N HIS A 370 7.49 -11.23 -13.15
CA HIS A 370 6.84 -11.31 -11.84
C HIS A 370 5.31 -11.30 -11.93
N VAL A 371 4.64 -11.83 -10.91
CA VAL A 371 3.17 -11.86 -10.79
C VAL A 371 2.73 -10.89 -9.69
N TYR A 372 1.82 -9.99 -10.04
CA TYR A 372 1.21 -9.05 -9.10
C TYR A 372 -0.30 -9.26 -9.03
N ASN A 373 -0.78 -9.80 -7.91
CA ASN A 373 -2.19 -9.98 -7.60
C ASN A 373 -2.66 -8.77 -6.78
N THR A 374 -3.47 -7.90 -7.38
CA THR A 374 -3.80 -6.58 -6.82
C THR A 374 -4.84 -6.63 -5.71
N SER A 375 -5.21 -5.49 -5.17
CA SER A 375 -5.96 -5.35 -3.92
C SER A 375 -7.46 -5.12 -4.06
N SER A 376 -8.10 -5.37 -5.23
CA SER A 376 -9.56 -5.28 -5.31
C SER A 376 -10.20 -6.42 -4.51
N GLN A 377 -11.37 -6.18 -3.89
CA GLN A 377 -12.04 -7.18 -3.04
C GLN A 377 -12.43 -8.47 -3.78
N GLU A 378 -12.44 -8.44 -5.12
CA GLU A 378 -12.81 -9.56 -5.98
C GLU A 378 -11.61 -10.17 -6.71
N THR A 379 -10.41 -9.60 -6.52
CA THR A 379 -9.20 -10.09 -7.18
C THR A 379 -8.75 -11.43 -6.60
N THR A 380 -8.76 -12.44 -7.45
CA THR A 380 -8.34 -13.79 -7.07
C THR A 380 -7.26 -14.32 -8.00
N LEU A 381 -6.23 -14.91 -7.40
CA LEU A 381 -5.24 -15.77 -8.07
C LEU A 381 -5.42 -17.19 -7.52
N THR A 382 -5.81 -18.13 -8.36
CA THR A 382 -5.90 -19.55 -8.00
C THR A 382 -4.76 -20.32 -8.62
N ILE A 383 -3.98 -21.03 -7.82
CA ILE A 383 -2.88 -21.90 -8.26
C ILE A 383 -3.24 -23.31 -7.88
N SER A 384 -3.25 -24.22 -8.88
CA SER A 384 -3.59 -25.63 -8.67
C SER A 384 -2.88 -26.55 -9.67
N GLY A 385 -3.05 -27.84 -9.52
CA GLY A 385 -2.52 -28.84 -10.45
C GLY A 385 -0.99 -28.77 -10.59
N ASN A 386 -0.51 -28.68 -11.82
CA ASN A 386 0.93 -28.66 -12.14
C ASN A 386 1.49 -27.24 -12.42
N ALA A 387 0.76 -26.20 -12.04
CA ALA A 387 1.17 -24.82 -12.20
C ALA A 387 2.50 -24.52 -11.50
N LYS A 388 3.40 -23.78 -12.17
CA LYS A 388 4.71 -23.39 -11.61
C LYS A 388 4.99 -21.91 -11.85
N ILE A 389 5.35 -21.19 -10.77
CA ILE A 389 5.82 -19.81 -10.83
C ILE A 389 7.25 -19.77 -10.29
N TYR A 390 8.21 -19.46 -11.15
CA TYR A 390 9.64 -19.40 -10.81
C TYR A 390 10.10 -17.99 -10.43
N THR A 391 9.28 -16.99 -10.66
CA THR A 391 9.57 -15.58 -10.39
C THR A 391 8.83 -15.09 -9.15
N ASN A 392 9.09 -13.85 -8.75
CA ASN A 392 8.48 -13.26 -7.56
C ASN A 392 6.97 -13.08 -7.70
N VAL A 393 6.26 -13.27 -6.60
CA VAL A 393 4.83 -13.05 -6.50
C VAL A 393 4.55 -12.03 -5.42
N THR A 394 3.81 -10.98 -5.75
CA THR A 394 3.25 -10.04 -4.78
C THR A 394 1.74 -10.23 -4.74
N ASN A 395 1.20 -10.58 -3.56
CA ASN A 395 -0.23 -10.77 -3.35
C ASN A 395 -0.78 -9.72 -2.37
N VAL A 396 -1.74 -8.93 -2.84
CA VAL A 396 -2.51 -7.99 -2.02
C VAL A 396 -4.01 -8.32 -2.05
N GLY A 397 -4.40 -9.24 -2.94
CA GLY A 397 -5.74 -9.82 -3.06
C GLY A 397 -5.85 -11.19 -2.39
N ILE A 398 -6.67 -12.05 -2.97
CA ILE A 398 -6.84 -13.44 -2.53
C ILE A 398 -5.99 -14.36 -3.40
N LEU A 399 -5.15 -15.18 -2.78
CA LEU A 399 -4.45 -16.29 -3.42
C LEU A 399 -5.02 -17.59 -2.89
N ASN A 400 -5.67 -18.36 -3.78
CA ASN A 400 -6.13 -19.71 -3.49
C ASN A 400 -4.99 -20.71 -3.76
N ALA A 401 -4.44 -21.25 -2.69
CA ALA A 401 -3.30 -22.17 -2.71
C ALA A 401 -3.76 -23.62 -2.78
N ASP A 402 -4.22 -24.05 -3.97
CA ASP A 402 -4.93 -25.31 -4.18
C ASP A 402 -4.07 -26.37 -4.91
N GLY A 403 -2.77 -26.22 -4.92
CA GLY A 403 -1.79 -27.12 -5.57
C GLY A 403 -0.72 -26.32 -6.32
N GLY A 404 0.11 -27.01 -7.11
CA GLY A 404 1.21 -26.39 -7.84
C GLY A 404 2.33 -25.87 -6.93
N GLY A 405 3.13 -24.92 -7.44
CA GLY A 405 4.25 -24.39 -6.68
C GLY A 405 4.69 -22.98 -7.06
N ILE A 406 5.21 -22.26 -6.10
CA ILE A 406 5.88 -20.97 -6.24
C ILE A 406 7.33 -21.15 -5.77
N ALA A 407 8.27 -21.11 -6.71
CA ALA A 407 9.69 -21.22 -6.42
C ALA A 407 10.37 -19.85 -6.19
N GLY A 408 9.84 -18.79 -6.78
CA GLY A 408 10.30 -17.42 -6.53
C GLY A 408 9.91 -16.89 -5.14
N THR A 409 10.39 -15.70 -4.80
CA THR A 409 10.01 -15.06 -3.52
C THR A 409 8.54 -14.64 -3.54
N MET A 410 7.91 -14.71 -2.36
CA MET A 410 6.52 -14.33 -2.18
C MET A 410 6.42 -13.19 -1.18
N THR A 411 5.72 -12.12 -1.56
CA THR A 411 5.30 -11.08 -0.62
C THR A 411 3.79 -11.08 -0.51
N ASN A 412 3.27 -11.50 0.64
CA ASN A 412 1.85 -11.41 0.99
C ASN A 412 1.66 -10.10 1.75
N ASP A 413 1.17 -9.08 1.08
CA ASP A 413 1.25 -7.69 1.54
C ASP A 413 -0.11 -7.11 1.92
N THR A 414 -0.07 -5.99 2.63
CA THR A 414 -1.24 -5.22 3.03
C THR A 414 -1.06 -3.77 2.60
N ASN A 415 -2.03 -3.24 1.90
CA ASN A 415 -2.06 -1.83 1.54
C ASN A 415 -3.40 -1.17 1.93
N ARG A 416 -3.55 0.12 1.62
CA ARG A 416 -4.77 0.89 1.96
C ARG A 416 -6.05 0.35 1.31
N TYR A 417 -5.97 -0.54 0.35
CA TYR A 417 -7.12 -1.07 -0.42
C TYR A 417 -7.45 -2.51 -0.08
N GLY A 418 -6.52 -3.27 0.52
CA GLY A 418 -6.75 -4.65 0.87
C GLY A 418 -5.61 -5.29 1.64
N THR A 419 -5.89 -6.46 2.18
CA THR A 419 -4.93 -7.31 2.89
C THR A 419 -4.77 -8.60 2.12
N GLY A 420 -3.56 -8.89 1.68
CA GLY A 420 -3.23 -10.12 0.98
C GLY A 420 -3.59 -11.35 1.83
N THR A 421 -4.36 -12.25 1.25
CA THR A 421 -4.77 -13.47 1.93
C THR A 421 -4.35 -14.67 1.11
N ILE A 422 -3.56 -15.57 1.72
CA ILE A 422 -3.24 -16.89 1.18
C ILE A 422 -4.22 -17.88 1.83
N THR A 423 -5.09 -18.48 1.04
CA THR A 423 -6.15 -19.38 1.51
C THR A 423 -6.29 -20.58 0.56
N GLY A 424 -7.36 -21.32 0.63
CA GLY A 424 -7.72 -22.37 -0.32
C GLY A 424 -9.17 -22.23 -0.75
N SER A 425 -9.49 -22.71 -1.92
CA SER A 425 -10.87 -22.87 -2.38
C SER A 425 -11.60 -23.88 -1.51
N GLU A 426 -12.91 -23.73 -1.39
CA GLU A 426 -13.75 -24.69 -0.65
C GLU A 426 -13.60 -26.10 -1.24
N GLY A 427 -13.28 -27.08 -0.40
CA GLY A 427 -13.11 -28.48 -0.79
C GLY A 427 -11.79 -28.84 -1.46
N ALA A 428 -10.87 -27.90 -1.67
CA ALA A 428 -9.55 -28.20 -2.25
C ALA A 428 -8.69 -29.00 -1.25
N ALA A 429 -8.30 -30.23 -1.64
CA ALA A 429 -7.47 -31.12 -0.84
C ALA A 429 -5.97 -30.76 -0.90
N ASP A 430 -5.51 -30.35 -2.09
CA ASP A 430 -4.10 -30.03 -2.36
C ASP A 430 -3.72 -28.66 -1.79
N SER A 431 -2.42 -28.45 -1.62
CA SER A 431 -1.84 -27.21 -1.12
C SER A 431 -0.69 -26.76 -2.00
N THR A 432 -0.64 -25.46 -2.33
CA THR A 432 0.48 -24.88 -3.07
C THR A 432 1.76 -24.98 -2.26
N GLU A 433 2.85 -25.38 -2.89
CA GLU A 433 4.17 -25.43 -2.31
C GLU A 433 4.91 -24.10 -2.54
N PHE A 434 5.28 -23.40 -1.45
CA PHE A 434 6.07 -22.19 -1.45
C PHE A 434 7.53 -22.57 -1.18
N GLN A 435 8.33 -22.66 -2.25
CA GLN A 435 9.74 -23.06 -2.20
C GLN A 435 10.69 -21.86 -2.04
N GLY A 436 10.25 -20.67 -2.40
CA GLY A 436 10.97 -19.42 -2.18
C GLY A 436 10.64 -18.80 -0.81
N LYS A 437 11.43 -17.79 -0.44
CA LYS A 437 11.21 -17.01 0.78
C LYS A 437 9.85 -16.31 0.75
N VAL A 438 9.11 -16.33 1.85
CA VAL A 438 7.82 -15.66 2.01
C VAL A 438 7.92 -14.55 3.05
N THR A 439 7.57 -13.33 2.68
CA THR A 439 7.36 -12.21 3.61
C THR A 439 5.86 -11.97 3.77
N ASN A 440 5.34 -12.13 4.99
CA ASN A 440 3.93 -12.03 5.28
C ASN A 440 3.60 -10.77 6.08
N ASN A 441 2.94 -9.81 5.44
CA ASN A 441 2.29 -8.64 6.04
C ASN A 441 0.75 -8.79 6.06
N GLY A 442 0.22 -9.86 5.45
CA GLY A 442 -1.20 -10.16 5.32
C GLY A 442 -1.61 -11.39 6.15
N THR A 443 -2.50 -12.22 5.60
CA THR A 443 -3.01 -13.41 6.28
C THR A 443 -2.63 -14.69 5.54
N ILE A 444 -2.10 -15.68 6.25
CA ILE A 444 -1.85 -17.04 5.77
C ILE A 444 -2.81 -18.00 6.46
N ARG A 445 -3.61 -18.75 5.67
CA ARG A 445 -4.54 -19.77 6.13
C ARG A 445 -4.24 -21.16 5.57
N LYS A 446 -3.56 -21.24 4.42
CA LYS A 446 -3.23 -22.50 3.72
C LYS A 446 -1.90 -22.31 2.97
N GLY A 447 -1.24 -23.43 2.63
CA GLY A 447 0.02 -23.49 1.91
C GLY A 447 1.00 -24.43 2.58
N THR A 448 1.96 -24.93 1.80
CA THR A 448 3.11 -25.71 2.31
C THR A 448 4.36 -24.89 2.10
N PHE A 449 4.99 -24.44 3.18
CA PHE A 449 6.11 -23.52 3.17
C PHE A 449 7.40 -24.27 3.47
N THR A 450 8.24 -24.48 2.44
CA THR A 450 9.46 -25.28 2.56
C THR A 450 10.72 -24.44 2.75
N SER A 451 10.61 -23.12 2.58
CA SER A 451 11.69 -22.16 2.77
C SER A 451 11.40 -21.22 3.96
N GLU A 452 12.14 -20.11 4.04
CA GLU A 452 12.00 -19.13 5.09
C GLU A 452 10.66 -18.37 4.97
N VAL A 453 9.94 -18.27 6.08
CA VAL A 453 8.75 -17.41 6.21
C VAL A 453 9.04 -16.34 7.26
N ILE A 454 8.97 -15.07 6.89
CA ILE A 454 9.04 -13.93 7.80
C ILE A 454 7.62 -13.41 8.01
N ASN A 455 7.11 -13.54 9.22
CA ASN A 455 5.81 -12.99 9.63
C ASN A 455 6.05 -11.63 10.28
N GLU A 456 5.82 -10.57 9.52
CA GLU A 456 6.02 -9.17 9.95
C GLU A 456 4.92 -8.74 10.94
N SER A 457 5.06 -7.57 11.56
CA SER A 457 4.18 -7.09 12.63
C SER A 457 2.69 -6.96 12.25
N SER A 458 2.38 -6.77 10.98
CA SER A 458 1.00 -6.79 10.46
C SER A 458 0.54 -8.18 10.01
N GLY A 459 1.47 -9.15 9.93
CA GLY A 459 1.22 -10.48 9.41
C GLY A 459 0.45 -11.36 10.40
N THR A 460 -0.44 -12.17 9.85
CA THR A 460 -1.21 -13.16 10.63
C THR A 460 -1.07 -14.54 10.00
N ILE A 461 -0.73 -15.54 10.80
CA ILE A 461 -0.70 -16.95 10.39
C ILE A 461 -1.78 -17.69 11.17
N ASN A 462 -2.81 -18.17 10.46
CA ASN A 462 -3.93 -18.93 11.02
C ASN A 462 -3.97 -20.39 10.56
N GLY A 463 -3.04 -20.79 9.67
CA GLY A 463 -2.97 -22.15 9.12
C GLY A 463 -1.75 -22.31 8.21
N GLY A 464 -1.67 -23.41 7.48
CA GLY A 464 -0.55 -23.78 6.64
C GLY A 464 0.38 -24.79 7.30
N THR A 465 1.25 -25.43 6.50
CA THR A 465 2.28 -26.39 6.95
C THR A 465 3.65 -25.79 6.68
N PHE A 466 4.48 -25.71 7.71
CA PHE A 466 5.79 -25.08 7.65
C PHE A 466 6.87 -26.13 7.91
N THR A 467 7.83 -26.24 6.97
CA THR A 467 8.98 -27.16 7.11
C THR A 467 10.31 -26.42 7.04
N GLY A 468 10.29 -25.16 6.56
CA GLY A 468 11.43 -24.25 6.58
C GLY A 468 11.56 -23.48 7.91
N THR A 469 12.31 -22.38 7.86
CA THR A 469 12.45 -21.48 9.01
C THR A 469 11.26 -20.52 9.07
N VAL A 470 10.68 -20.32 10.26
CA VAL A 470 9.67 -19.29 10.50
C VAL A 470 10.23 -18.27 11.48
N GLU A 471 10.39 -17.02 11.01
CA GLU A 471 10.78 -15.87 11.81
C GLU A 471 9.54 -15.01 12.09
N ASN A 472 9.14 -14.93 13.36
CA ASN A 472 8.03 -14.05 13.74
C ASN A 472 8.56 -12.71 14.25
N LYS A 473 8.27 -11.62 13.51
CA LYS A 473 8.63 -10.24 13.85
C LYS A 473 7.39 -9.49 14.32
N ASP A 474 6.94 -9.79 15.52
CA ASP A 474 5.76 -9.18 16.17
C ASP A 474 4.41 -9.45 15.47
N GLY A 475 4.37 -10.36 14.49
CA GLY A 475 3.13 -10.80 13.86
C GLY A 475 2.32 -11.74 14.74
N THR A 476 1.07 -11.99 14.36
CA THR A 476 0.16 -12.87 15.07
C THR A 476 0.24 -14.29 14.50
N ILE A 477 0.38 -15.30 15.36
CA ILE A 477 0.29 -16.70 14.96
C ILE A 477 -0.77 -17.37 15.85
N SER A 478 -1.86 -17.81 15.25
CA SER A 478 -2.98 -18.46 15.94
C SER A 478 -3.24 -19.90 15.46
N GLY A 479 -2.58 -20.35 14.40
CA GLY A 479 -2.72 -21.69 13.84
C GLY A 479 -1.57 -22.05 12.93
N GLY A 480 -1.59 -23.25 12.35
CA GLY A 480 -0.56 -23.79 11.45
C GLY A 480 0.15 -25.01 12.03
N ASP A 481 0.71 -25.83 11.13
CA ASP A 481 1.56 -26.97 11.50
C ASP A 481 3.04 -26.58 11.38
N PHE A 482 3.70 -26.44 12.52
CA PHE A 482 5.12 -26.09 12.65
C PHE A 482 5.97 -27.27 13.13
N SER A 483 5.44 -28.50 13.13
CA SER A 483 6.08 -29.69 13.70
C SER A 483 7.46 -29.99 13.11
N LYS A 484 7.72 -29.53 11.87
CA LYS A 484 8.97 -29.71 11.15
C LYS A 484 9.71 -28.39 10.91
N ALA A 485 9.20 -27.27 11.38
CA ALA A 485 9.78 -25.95 11.16
C ALA A 485 10.87 -25.62 12.19
N THR A 486 11.87 -24.86 11.75
CA THR A 486 12.77 -24.15 12.67
C THR A 486 12.13 -22.80 13.02
N LEU A 487 11.90 -22.54 14.31
CA LEU A 487 11.25 -21.32 14.77
C LEU A 487 12.29 -20.32 15.24
N ASN A 488 12.29 -19.14 14.65
CA ASN A 488 13.15 -18.04 15.02
C ASN A 488 12.28 -16.81 15.35
N GLY A 489 12.79 -15.98 16.22
CA GLY A 489 12.15 -14.72 16.59
C GLY A 489 12.40 -14.44 18.07
N MET A 490 12.73 -13.20 18.35
CA MET A 490 12.89 -12.68 19.70
C MET A 490 11.71 -11.77 19.98
N LEU A 491 10.98 -12.07 21.05
CA LEU A 491 9.97 -11.16 21.59
C LEU A 491 10.65 -10.23 22.58
N VAL A 492 10.35 -8.94 22.51
CA VAL A 492 10.83 -7.96 23.47
C VAL A 492 9.73 -7.67 24.47
N ILE A 493 9.94 -8.07 25.72
CA ILE A 493 9.03 -7.80 26.82
C ILE A 493 9.56 -6.60 27.60
N THR A 494 8.75 -5.57 27.70
CA THR A 494 9.08 -4.34 28.41
C THR A 494 8.31 -4.29 29.71
N PHE A 495 9.00 -4.18 30.84
CA PHE A 495 8.40 -3.92 32.14
C PHE A 495 8.60 -2.44 32.47
N GLU A 496 7.50 -1.71 32.62
CA GLU A 496 7.49 -0.30 33.06
C GLU A 496 7.20 -0.26 34.56
N PRO A 497 8.20 0.03 35.42
CA PRO A 497 8.01 0.00 36.87
C PRO A 497 7.09 1.10 37.40
N ASN A 498 6.91 2.18 36.67
CA ASN A 498 6.07 3.33 37.07
C ASN A 498 6.43 3.92 38.45
N ASN A 499 7.69 3.84 38.84
CA ASN A 499 8.24 4.35 40.10
C ASN A 499 9.34 5.42 39.87
N GLY A 500 9.61 5.77 38.59
CA GLY A 500 10.70 6.69 38.20
C GLY A 500 12.00 5.98 37.81
N GLU A 501 12.10 4.66 37.99
CA GLU A 501 13.23 3.88 37.53
C GLU A 501 13.14 3.56 36.03
N PRO A 502 14.26 3.26 35.37
CA PRO A 502 14.28 2.84 33.97
C PRO A 502 13.43 1.60 33.72
N VAL A 503 12.89 1.51 32.50
CA VAL A 503 12.20 0.30 32.05
C VAL A 503 13.14 -0.88 31.98
N ILE A 504 12.63 -2.08 32.27
CA ILE A 504 13.35 -3.34 32.19
C ILE A 504 12.90 -4.04 30.91
N THR A 505 13.85 -4.38 30.02
CA THR A 505 13.55 -5.14 28.80
C THR A 505 14.11 -6.55 28.91
N ARG A 506 13.33 -7.54 28.46
CA ARG A 506 13.78 -8.92 28.32
C ARG A 506 13.48 -9.40 26.92
N GLU A 507 14.44 -10.08 26.33
CA GLU A 507 14.29 -10.78 25.05
C GLU A 507 14.04 -12.25 25.35
N VAL A 508 12.98 -12.82 24.78
CA VAL A 508 12.63 -14.23 24.89
C VAL A 508 12.42 -14.82 23.51
N ASN A 509 12.85 -16.07 23.29
CA ASN A 509 12.62 -16.76 22.03
C ASN A 509 11.12 -17.01 21.85
N TRP A 510 10.61 -16.64 20.68
CA TRP A 510 9.23 -16.89 20.32
C TRP A 510 8.89 -18.39 20.31
N SER A 511 7.69 -18.74 20.74
CA SER A 511 7.10 -20.09 20.65
C SER A 511 5.63 -19.99 20.26
N LYS A 512 5.16 -20.90 19.41
CA LYS A 512 3.73 -20.95 19.01
C LYS A 512 2.77 -21.16 20.19
N ASP A 513 3.23 -21.86 21.22
CA ASP A 513 2.45 -22.15 22.43
C ASP A 513 2.54 -21.02 23.47
N GLY A 514 3.37 -20.01 23.15
CA GLY A 514 3.71 -18.91 24.05
C GLY A 514 4.89 -19.25 24.97
N VAL A 515 5.44 -18.22 25.60
CA VAL A 515 6.58 -18.32 26.52
C VAL A 515 6.15 -17.82 27.90
N ALA A 516 6.36 -18.64 28.92
CA ALA A 516 6.14 -18.22 30.29
C ALA A 516 7.16 -17.14 30.70
N LEU A 517 6.72 -16.12 31.41
CA LEU A 517 7.56 -15.07 31.96
C LEU A 517 7.76 -15.28 33.46
N THR A 518 8.89 -14.80 33.95
CA THR A 518 9.12 -14.60 35.38
C THR A 518 9.00 -13.12 35.72
N ALA A 519 8.52 -12.80 36.90
CA ALA A 519 8.52 -11.42 37.38
C ALA A 519 9.93 -10.80 37.38
N PRO A 520 10.06 -9.49 37.28
CA PRO A 520 11.35 -8.83 37.45
C PRO A 520 11.98 -9.16 38.82
N ASP A 521 13.27 -9.47 38.83
CA ASP A 521 14.06 -9.70 40.02
C ASP A 521 15.34 -8.81 39.94
N PRO A 522 15.57 -7.90 40.87
CA PRO A 522 14.75 -7.60 42.05
C PRO A 522 13.37 -6.99 41.69
N VAL A 523 12.39 -7.25 42.56
CA VAL A 523 11.06 -6.63 42.42
C VAL A 523 11.21 -5.10 42.61
N PRO A 524 10.71 -4.27 41.68
CA PRO A 524 10.75 -2.83 41.83
C PRO A 524 10.07 -2.37 43.12
N THR A 525 10.58 -1.31 43.72
CA THR A 525 10.02 -0.71 44.94
C THR A 525 9.59 0.74 44.68
N LYS A 526 8.57 1.18 45.40
CA LYS A 526 8.12 2.57 45.38
C LYS A 526 7.81 3.01 46.79
N GLU A 527 8.47 4.05 47.24
CA GLU A 527 8.31 4.56 48.59
C GLU A 527 6.84 4.82 48.94
N GLY A 528 6.42 4.30 50.08
CA GLY A 528 5.04 4.45 50.53
C GLY A 528 3.98 3.71 49.73
N HIS A 529 4.36 2.80 48.82
CA HIS A 529 3.45 2.01 48.01
C HIS A 529 3.79 0.54 48.03
N SER A 530 2.79 -0.29 47.86
CA SER A 530 2.91 -1.72 47.59
C SER A 530 2.60 -2.02 46.11
N LEU A 531 3.34 -2.96 45.52
CA LEU A 531 3.08 -3.40 44.14
C LEU A 531 1.81 -4.25 44.08
N ASP A 532 0.75 -3.77 43.41
CA ASP A 532 -0.43 -4.58 43.17
C ASP A 532 -0.16 -5.67 42.13
N GLY A 533 0.56 -5.34 41.05
CA GLY A 533 0.91 -6.29 40.01
C GLY A 533 1.35 -5.62 38.73
N TRP A 534 1.51 -6.48 37.71
CA TRP A 534 1.84 -6.06 36.37
C TRP A 534 0.63 -6.17 35.46
N TYR A 535 0.39 -5.16 34.62
CA TYR A 535 -0.80 -5.04 33.79
C TYR A 535 -0.42 -4.78 32.34
N TYR A 536 -1.23 -5.26 31.40
CA TYR A 536 -1.09 -4.98 29.98
C TYR A 536 -2.42 -4.53 29.36
N ASP A 537 -2.32 -3.87 28.20
CA ASP A 537 -3.49 -3.47 27.43
C ASP A 537 -3.93 -4.66 26.53
N ASN A 538 -5.07 -5.21 26.83
CA ASN A 538 -5.75 -6.23 26.04
C ASN A 538 -6.88 -5.57 25.25
N ASN A 539 -6.53 -5.01 24.06
CA ASN A 539 -7.48 -4.32 23.16
C ASN A 539 -8.31 -3.21 23.84
N GLY A 540 -7.65 -2.37 24.61
CA GLY A 540 -8.27 -1.27 25.36
C GLY A 540 -8.78 -1.66 26.73
N THR A 541 -8.57 -2.91 27.17
CA THR A 541 -8.89 -3.36 28.52
C THR A 541 -7.61 -3.66 29.28
N GLU A 542 -7.36 -2.91 30.36
CA GLU A 542 -6.22 -3.15 31.22
C GLU A 542 -6.40 -4.45 32.00
N THR A 543 -5.53 -5.43 31.77
CA THR A 543 -5.61 -6.79 32.31
C THR A 543 -4.38 -7.10 33.16
N LYS A 544 -4.59 -7.69 34.36
CA LYS A 544 -3.50 -8.12 35.26
C LYS A 544 -2.84 -9.38 34.70
N TRP A 545 -1.51 -9.36 34.59
CA TRP A 545 -0.71 -10.47 34.16
C TRP A 545 -0.52 -11.49 35.31
N ASN A 546 -0.78 -12.76 35.01
CA ASN A 546 -0.52 -13.87 35.93
C ASN A 546 0.73 -14.65 35.46
N PHE A 547 1.83 -14.52 36.19
CA PHE A 547 3.11 -15.17 35.85
C PHE A 547 3.06 -16.73 35.93
N ASP A 548 2.07 -17.31 36.60
CA ASP A 548 1.95 -18.76 36.70
C ASP A 548 1.19 -19.38 35.53
N THR A 549 0.31 -18.63 34.88
CA THR A 549 -0.59 -19.17 33.87
C THR A 549 -0.48 -18.52 32.49
N ASP A 550 -0.10 -17.22 32.45
CA ASP A 550 -0.09 -16.48 31.21
C ASP A 550 1.21 -16.72 30.44
N THR A 551 1.10 -16.73 29.11
CA THR A 551 2.23 -16.89 28.20
C THR A 551 2.23 -15.77 27.16
N VAL A 552 3.41 -15.24 26.83
CA VAL A 552 3.56 -14.24 25.78
C VAL A 552 3.65 -14.89 24.41
N LYS A 553 2.95 -14.31 23.43
CA LYS A 553 2.97 -14.71 22.00
C LYS A 553 3.40 -13.58 21.07
N CYS A 554 3.53 -12.37 21.58
CA CYS A 554 3.96 -11.17 20.84
C CYS A 554 4.76 -10.25 21.77
N THR A 555 5.52 -9.33 21.22
CA THR A 555 6.13 -8.23 21.96
C THR A 555 5.05 -7.45 22.71
N MET A 556 5.27 -7.18 24.00
CA MET A 556 4.30 -6.52 24.84
C MET A 556 4.96 -5.69 25.94
N THR A 557 4.18 -4.78 26.53
CA THR A 557 4.57 -3.97 27.68
C THR A 557 3.71 -4.31 28.87
N LEU A 558 4.36 -4.64 29.99
CA LEU A 558 3.75 -4.85 31.29
C LEU A 558 4.04 -3.63 32.17
N LYS A 559 3.01 -3.03 32.74
CA LYS A 559 3.09 -1.82 33.59
C LYS A 559 2.81 -2.15 35.03
N ALA A 560 3.69 -1.74 35.93
CA ALA A 560 3.45 -1.87 37.35
C ALA A 560 2.29 -0.98 37.81
N LYS A 561 1.38 -1.52 38.63
CA LYS A 561 0.38 -0.80 39.41
C LYS A 561 0.75 -0.77 40.87
N TRP A 562 0.57 0.38 41.45
CA TRP A 562 0.95 0.63 42.83
C TRP A 562 -0.25 1.07 43.66
N GLU A 563 -0.38 0.51 44.87
CA GLU A 563 -1.35 0.91 45.86
C GLU A 563 -0.66 1.63 47.01
N LEU A 564 -1.33 2.58 47.64
CA LEU A 564 -0.82 3.27 48.82
C LEU A 564 -0.69 2.26 49.98
N SER A 565 0.49 2.20 50.57
CA SER A 565 0.74 1.34 51.73
C SER A 565 0.00 1.82 52.97
N THR A 566 -0.52 0.87 53.70
CA THR A 566 -1.11 1.12 55.03
C THR A 566 -0.18 0.55 56.08
N TYR A 567 -0.04 1.28 57.20
CA TYR A 567 0.85 0.91 58.28
C TYR A 567 0.07 0.87 59.58
N SER A 568 0.45 0.02 60.51
CA SER A 568 -0.18 -0.05 61.84
C SER A 568 0.35 1.01 62.78
N VAL A 569 -0.52 1.48 63.65
CA VAL A 569 -0.20 2.39 64.76
C VAL A 569 -0.52 1.68 66.08
N THR A 570 0.45 1.69 66.99
CA THR A 570 0.28 1.18 68.32
C THR A 570 0.41 2.34 69.30
N LEU A 571 -0.65 2.62 70.07
CA LEU A 571 -0.66 3.65 71.11
C LEU A 571 -0.50 2.96 72.49
N GLN A 572 0.66 3.15 73.11
CA GLN A 572 0.96 2.68 74.46
C GLN A 572 0.47 3.75 75.43
N THR A 573 -0.72 3.51 76.03
CA THR A 573 -1.44 4.51 76.85
C THR A 573 -0.96 4.61 78.31
N ASP A 574 -0.13 3.67 78.73
CA ASP A 574 0.39 3.62 80.12
C ASP A 574 -0.70 3.83 81.20
N GLY A 575 -1.79 3.09 81.10
CA GLY A 575 -2.94 3.14 81.98
C GLY A 575 -3.94 4.24 81.66
N GLY A 576 -3.77 4.98 80.58
CA GLY A 576 -4.78 5.90 80.05
C GLY A 576 -5.84 5.20 79.21
N THR A 577 -7.02 5.77 79.12
CA THR A 577 -8.15 5.26 78.31
C THR A 577 -8.45 6.30 77.21
N ILE A 578 -8.38 5.84 75.95
CA ILE A 578 -8.75 6.66 74.78
C ILE A 578 -10.27 6.64 74.64
N ALA A 579 -10.86 7.79 74.28
CA ALA A 579 -12.30 7.89 74.10
C ALA A 579 -12.72 7.05 72.88
N SER A 580 -13.87 6.39 72.92
CA SER A 580 -14.38 5.56 71.87
C SER A 580 -14.48 6.31 70.52
N GLY A 581 -13.94 5.73 69.49
CA GLY A 581 -13.90 6.31 68.13
C GLY A 581 -12.77 7.33 67.93
N LYS A 582 -11.84 7.44 68.92
CA LYS A 582 -10.62 8.23 68.80
C LYS A 582 -9.36 7.39 68.75
N GLU A 583 -9.49 6.10 68.70
CA GLU A 583 -8.38 5.17 68.57
C GLU A 583 -7.77 5.29 67.16
N VAL A 584 -6.47 5.42 67.04
CA VAL A 584 -5.69 5.38 65.81
C VAL A 584 -4.91 4.08 65.77
N THR A 585 -5.38 3.15 64.96
CA THR A 585 -4.77 1.79 64.81
C THR A 585 -3.96 1.66 63.54
N GLY A 586 -4.02 2.64 62.66
CA GLY A 586 -3.28 2.62 61.37
C GLY A 586 -3.31 3.96 60.67
N TYR A 587 -2.48 4.08 59.64
CA TYR A 587 -2.46 5.24 58.72
C TYR A 587 -2.09 4.78 57.33
N THR A 588 -2.49 5.60 56.35
CA THR A 588 -2.18 5.34 54.94
C THR A 588 -1.17 6.37 54.47
N TYR A 589 -0.13 5.96 53.75
CA TYR A 589 0.79 6.89 53.08
C TYR A 589 0.02 7.84 52.19
N GLY A 590 0.43 9.10 52.16
CA GLY A 590 -0.28 10.17 51.44
C GLY A 590 -1.39 10.85 52.25
N THR A 591 -1.83 10.25 53.38
CA THR A 591 -2.88 10.79 54.24
C THR A 591 -2.36 11.09 55.65
N GLY A 592 -1.54 10.19 56.20
CA GLY A 592 -1.11 10.29 57.59
C GLY A 592 -2.24 9.99 58.61
N ALA A 593 -2.05 10.40 59.85
CA ALA A 593 -3.09 10.31 60.89
C ALA A 593 -2.87 11.35 61.98
N VAL A 594 -3.95 11.90 62.53
CA VAL A 594 -3.90 12.77 63.72
C VAL A 594 -4.03 11.89 64.97
N LEU A 595 -3.10 12.06 65.90
CA LEU A 595 -3.12 11.30 67.18
C LEU A 595 -4.14 11.87 68.19
N PRO A 596 -4.67 11.01 69.08
CA PRO A 596 -5.58 11.48 70.08
C PRO A 596 -5.00 12.66 70.92
N THR A 597 -5.78 13.72 71.13
CA THR A 597 -5.40 14.90 71.89
C THR A 597 -5.65 14.71 73.44
N ALA A 598 -5.24 15.69 74.21
CA ALA A 598 -5.51 15.71 75.69
C ALA A 598 -7.02 15.64 76.01
N ASN A 599 -7.88 15.97 75.04
CA ASN A 599 -9.34 15.86 75.22
C ASN A 599 -9.88 14.47 74.88
N ASP A 600 -9.08 13.66 74.17
CA ASP A 600 -9.47 12.31 73.66
C ASP A 600 -8.92 11.19 74.54
N ILE A 601 -8.02 11.45 75.48
CA ILE A 601 -7.43 10.45 76.38
C ILE A 601 -7.45 10.93 77.84
N THR A 602 -7.80 10.06 78.75
CA THR A 602 -7.90 10.34 80.17
C THR A 602 -7.21 9.29 81.03
N ARG A 603 -6.61 9.79 82.19
CA ARG A 603 -6.04 8.92 83.23
C ARG A 603 -6.31 9.58 84.55
N GLU A 604 -6.97 8.84 85.47
CA GLU A 604 -7.36 9.40 86.73
C GLU A 604 -6.16 9.87 87.57
N GLY A 605 -6.18 11.14 88.03
CA GLY A 605 -5.13 11.76 88.82
C GLY A 605 -3.88 12.18 88.01
N TYR A 606 -3.95 12.15 86.62
CA TYR A 606 -2.85 12.59 85.80
C TYR A 606 -3.33 13.53 84.71
N ARG A 607 -2.41 14.36 84.21
CA ARG A 607 -2.56 15.22 83.03
C ARG A 607 -1.78 14.54 81.87
N PHE A 608 -2.37 14.53 80.70
CA PHE A 608 -1.70 14.05 79.46
C PHE A 608 -0.77 15.12 78.91
N ASP A 609 0.50 14.81 78.69
CA ASP A 609 1.51 15.72 78.21
C ASP A 609 1.84 15.52 76.71
N GLY A 610 1.35 14.45 76.07
CA GLY A 610 1.51 14.19 74.67
C GLY A 610 1.96 12.76 74.36
N TRP A 611 1.99 12.46 73.04
CA TRP A 611 2.52 11.23 72.54
C TRP A 611 4.00 11.37 72.16
N TYR A 612 4.82 10.37 72.43
CA TYR A 612 6.25 10.35 72.15
C TYR A 612 6.65 9.14 71.36
N ALA A 613 7.67 9.27 70.48
CA ALA A 613 8.15 8.13 69.66
C ALA A 613 8.93 7.08 70.48
N ASP A 614 9.38 7.42 71.68
CA ASP A 614 10.16 6.52 72.53
C ASP A 614 9.67 6.56 74.01
N SER A 615 9.84 5.48 74.69
CA SER A 615 9.44 5.31 76.10
C SER A 615 10.26 6.13 77.08
N SER A 616 11.40 6.72 76.68
CA SER A 616 12.24 7.57 77.55
C SER A 616 11.80 9.02 77.47
N PHE A 617 10.87 9.36 76.58
CA PHE A 617 10.31 10.70 76.30
C PHE A 617 11.37 11.76 75.99
N SER A 618 12.40 11.28 75.23
CA SER A 618 13.56 12.13 74.93
C SER A 618 13.31 13.13 73.79
N SER A 619 12.29 12.82 72.97
CA SER A 619 11.90 13.61 71.83
C SER A 619 10.85 14.67 72.15
N SER A 620 10.47 15.52 71.21
CA SER A 620 9.31 16.39 71.31
C SER A 620 8.02 15.59 71.14
N PRO A 621 6.91 16.01 71.78
CA PRO A 621 5.63 15.35 71.61
C PRO A 621 5.12 15.46 70.21
N ILE A 622 4.49 14.38 69.76
CA ILE A 622 3.99 14.18 68.38
C ILE A 622 2.45 14.31 68.44
N THR A 623 1.89 15.08 67.53
CA THR A 623 0.44 15.28 67.44
C THR A 623 -0.20 14.63 66.25
N GLU A 624 0.61 14.31 65.23
CA GLU A 624 0.17 13.71 63.97
C GLU A 624 1.29 12.82 63.35
N ILE A 625 0.90 11.88 62.51
CA ILE A 625 1.79 11.12 61.63
C ILE A 625 1.72 11.84 60.28
N SER A 626 2.85 12.30 59.78
CA SER A 626 2.91 12.98 58.50
C SER A 626 2.46 12.06 57.35
N ALA A 627 1.86 12.65 56.31
CA ALA A 627 1.46 11.95 55.10
C ALA A 627 2.62 11.25 54.38
N THR A 628 3.86 11.66 54.64
CA THR A 628 5.07 11.07 53.99
C THR A 628 5.77 10.03 54.85
N GLU A 629 5.25 9.75 56.03
CA GLU A 629 5.83 8.72 56.91
C GLU A 629 5.58 7.31 56.40
N THR A 630 6.53 6.42 56.62
CA THR A 630 6.46 5.01 56.25
C THR A 630 6.71 4.12 57.47
N GLY A 631 6.26 2.86 57.37
CA GLY A 631 6.48 1.85 58.38
C GLY A 631 5.52 1.93 59.55
N ASN A 632 5.42 0.85 60.36
CA ASN A 632 4.60 0.79 61.54
C ASN A 632 5.12 1.72 62.64
N LYS A 633 4.24 2.36 63.38
CA LYS A 633 4.59 3.37 64.40
C LYS A 633 4.10 2.87 65.76
N THR A 634 4.89 3.18 66.78
CA THR A 634 4.51 3.00 68.17
C THR A 634 4.73 4.33 68.92
N PHE A 635 3.71 4.79 69.63
CA PHE A 635 3.80 6.01 70.39
C PHE A 635 3.45 5.72 71.86
N TYR A 636 4.10 6.45 72.76
CA TYR A 636 4.01 6.29 74.21
C TYR A 636 3.37 7.54 74.85
N ALA A 637 2.33 7.37 75.63
CA ALA A 637 1.66 8.43 76.35
C ALA A 637 2.52 8.86 77.52
N LYS A 638 2.78 10.15 77.63
CA LYS A 638 3.44 10.77 78.79
C LYS A 638 2.41 11.39 79.67
N TRP A 639 2.57 11.13 80.99
CA TRP A 639 1.64 11.57 82.02
C TRP A 639 2.35 12.30 83.12
N THR A 640 1.82 13.50 83.57
CA THR A 640 2.25 14.22 84.76
C THR A 640 1.19 14.05 85.84
N LYS A 641 1.59 13.63 87.06
CA LYS A 641 0.66 13.46 88.21
C LYS A 641 0.15 14.83 88.58
N ASN A 642 -1.15 14.95 88.81
CA ASN A 642 -1.78 16.16 89.32
C ASN A 642 -1.32 16.40 90.78
N THR A 643 -0.50 17.43 91.04
CA THR A 643 -0.17 17.88 92.40
C THR A 643 -1.19 18.90 92.73
N THR A 644 -2.02 18.59 93.78
CA THR A 644 -2.89 19.63 94.44
C THR A 644 -1.99 20.62 95.14
N PRO A 645 -1.99 21.92 94.90
CA PRO A 645 -1.29 22.89 95.71
C PRO A 645 -2.04 23.02 97.01
N ILE A 646 -1.39 22.82 98.20
CA ILE A 646 -1.84 23.27 99.48
C ILE A 646 -1.65 24.76 99.49
N ILE A 647 -2.75 25.52 99.47
CA ILE A 647 -2.78 26.96 99.70
C ILE A 647 -3.09 27.16 101.20
N PRO A 648 -2.24 27.84 101.93
CA PRO A 648 -2.69 28.53 103.25
C PRO A 648 -3.19 29.89 102.86
N GLY A 649 -4.45 30.07 103.21
CA GLY A 649 -5.32 31.22 103.43
C GLY A 649 -4.84 32.67 103.14
N ASN A 650 -5.56 33.43 102.53
CA ASN A 650 -6.36 34.56 102.86
C ASN A 650 -6.41 35.64 101.81
N ASN A 651 -7.65 35.94 101.54
CA ASN A 651 -8.34 37.24 101.38
C ASN A 651 -8.07 38.17 100.21
N THR A 652 -9.14 38.30 99.60
CA THR A 652 -9.92 39.46 99.13
C THR A 652 -9.56 40.22 97.86
N SER A 653 -10.54 40.23 97.09
CA SER A 653 -11.17 41.39 96.40
C SER A 653 -10.65 41.75 94.97
N ASN A 654 -11.55 41.48 94.13
CA ASN A 654 -12.10 42.43 93.10
C ASN A 654 -11.24 43.06 92.04
N ILE A 655 -11.70 42.98 90.94
CA ILE A 655 -12.15 43.95 89.90
C ILE A 655 -11.47 43.65 88.57
N VAL A 656 -12.15 43.15 87.59
CA VAL A 656 -12.98 43.70 86.50
C VAL A 656 -12.22 44.63 85.51
N GLU A 657 -12.53 44.34 84.34
CA GLU A 657 -12.50 45.13 83.05
C GLU A 657 -11.18 45.36 82.33
N GLN A 658 -11.09 44.95 81.11
CA GLN A 658 -11.73 45.44 79.91
C GLN A 658 -10.83 46.38 79.06
N TYR A 659 -10.88 46.18 77.82
CA TYR A 659 -10.59 47.08 76.67
C TYR A 659 -9.16 47.11 76.06
N LYS A 660 -9.08 46.64 74.89
CA LYS A 660 -9.23 47.23 73.51
C LYS A 660 -8.04 48.06 73.03
N THR A 661 -7.70 47.67 71.85
CA THR A 661 -7.39 48.46 70.65
C THR A 661 -6.12 49.31 70.56
N ASP A 662 -5.61 49.10 69.33
CA ASP A 662 -5.10 50.03 68.32
C ASP A 662 -3.64 50.47 68.34
N ASP A 663 -3.01 50.10 67.33
CA ASP A 663 -2.55 50.93 66.17
C ASP A 663 -1.18 51.63 66.29
N SER A 664 -0.49 51.47 65.18
CA SER A 664 0.40 52.37 64.46
C SER A 664 1.79 52.65 64.97
N SER A 665 2.63 52.39 64.01
CA SER A 665 3.64 53.30 63.37
C SER A 665 5.05 53.36 63.91
N SER A 666 5.84 53.26 62.91
CA SER A 666 7.05 53.97 62.52
C SER A 666 8.36 53.72 63.26
N GLY A 667 9.29 53.50 62.44
CA GLY A 667 10.56 54.16 62.43
C GLY A 667 11.83 53.36 62.48
N GLU A 668 12.37 53.34 61.33
CA GLU A 668 13.74 53.69 60.93
C GLU A 668 14.95 52.81 61.31
N GLN A 669 15.53 52.31 60.15
CA GLN A 669 16.91 52.32 59.73
C GLN A 669 18.04 51.84 60.66
N THR A 670 18.79 50.89 60.17
CA THR A 670 20.06 51.07 59.42
C THR A 670 20.76 49.75 59.10
N ASP A 671 21.12 49.72 57.86
CA ASP A 671 22.38 49.37 57.17
C ASP A 671 23.07 48.03 57.28
N ARG A 672 23.33 47.58 56.01
CA ARG A 672 24.44 46.79 55.46
C ARG A 672 24.32 45.26 55.57
N GLU A 673 24.31 44.52 54.47
CA GLU A 673 25.21 44.40 53.31
C GLU A 673 24.55 43.63 52.24
N VAL A 674 24.86 44.00 50.99
CA VAL A 674 24.40 43.38 49.70
C VAL A 674 25.14 42.11 49.42
N PRO A 675 24.49 41.07 48.88
CA PRO A 675 24.94 40.49 47.64
C PRO A 675 23.86 40.42 46.55
N SER A 676 24.32 40.59 45.36
CA SER A 676 23.71 40.78 44.06
C SER A 676 22.45 39.99 43.68
N PRO A 677 21.71 40.45 42.67
CA PRO A 677 20.31 40.09 42.44
C PRO A 677 20.13 38.82 41.66
N VAL A 678 19.30 37.93 42.16
CA VAL A 678 18.68 36.88 41.38
C VAL A 678 17.55 37.52 40.56
N VAL A 679 17.79 37.72 39.28
CA VAL A 679 16.77 38.18 38.32
C VAL A 679 15.73 37.07 38.19
N LYS A 680 14.59 37.23 38.76
CA LYS A 680 13.38 36.45 38.40
C LYS A 680 12.86 36.97 37.09
N ASN A 681 13.21 36.27 35.96
CA ASN A 681 12.55 36.47 34.69
C ASN A 681 11.12 35.93 34.75
N THR A 682 10.16 36.82 34.87
CA THR A 682 8.74 36.49 34.71
C THR A 682 8.43 36.38 33.21
N THR A 683 8.46 35.16 32.67
CA THR A 683 7.97 34.89 31.31
C THR A 683 6.45 35.07 31.32
N SER A 684 5.93 36.01 30.52
CA SER A 684 4.49 36.16 30.34
C SER A 684 3.97 35.10 29.40
N TYR A 685 2.88 34.43 29.74
CA TYR A 685 2.22 33.40 28.95
C TYR A 685 0.81 33.82 28.57
N LEU A 686 0.43 33.55 27.31
CA LEU A 686 -0.95 33.58 26.86
C LEU A 686 -1.56 32.16 26.99
N THR A 687 -2.79 32.06 27.46
CA THR A 687 -3.52 30.77 27.44
C THR A 687 -4.27 30.62 26.16
N TYR A 688 -4.01 29.49 25.44
CA TYR A 688 -4.67 29.14 24.21
C TYR A 688 -5.42 27.81 24.35
N THR A 689 -6.71 27.77 23.96
CA THR A 689 -7.51 26.54 23.93
C THR A 689 -7.37 25.88 22.55
N VAL A 690 -6.83 24.67 22.55
CA VAL A 690 -6.62 23.86 21.34
C VAL A 690 -7.95 23.58 20.65
N GLN A 691 -8.03 23.86 19.36
CA GLN A 691 -9.17 23.60 18.50
C GLN A 691 -9.03 22.26 17.77
N ALA A 692 -10.15 21.72 17.25
CA ALA A 692 -10.12 20.51 16.43
C ALA A 692 -9.31 20.74 15.14
N GLY A 693 -8.28 19.90 14.91
CA GLY A 693 -7.37 20.02 13.76
C GLY A 693 -6.14 20.91 14.00
N ASP A 694 -5.94 21.40 15.23
CA ASP A 694 -4.71 22.08 15.62
C ASP A 694 -3.54 21.12 15.77
N THR A 695 -2.36 21.64 15.46
CA THR A 695 -1.07 21.02 15.78
C THR A 695 -0.20 22.04 16.51
N LEU A 696 0.76 21.59 17.32
CA LEU A 696 1.69 22.52 17.98
C LEU A 696 2.40 23.42 16.98
N TRP A 697 2.65 22.93 15.78
CA TRP A 697 3.24 23.73 14.69
C TRP A 697 2.33 24.89 14.25
N LYS A 698 1.02 24.62 14.05
CA LYS A 698 0.06 25.68 13.70
C LYS A 698 -0.06 26.72 14.78
N ILE A 699 -0.07 26.28 16.07
CA ILE A 699 -0.16 27.15 17.23
C ILE A 699 1.13 27.98 17.38
N ALA A 700 2.31 27.36 17.28
CA ALA A 700 3.59 28.02 17.35
C ALA A 700 3.74 29.12 16.28
N ARG A 701 3.32 28.81 15.03
CA ARG A 701 3.33 29.78 13.94
C ARG A 701 2.34 30.93 14.14
N LYS A 702 1.14 30.62 14.67
CA LYS A 702 0.11 31.64 14.97
C LYS A 702 0.57 32.66 15.99
N TYR A 703 1.33 32.22 16.99
CA TYR A 703 1.77 33.06 18.09
C TYR A 703 3.26 33.44 18.04
N ASN A 704 3.92 33.18 16.93
CA ASN A 704 5.34 33.48 16.66
C ASN A 704 6.27 33.03 17.82
N CYS A 705 6.09 31.79 18.26
CA CYS A 705 6.92 31.17 19.29
C CYS A 705 7.41 29.80 18.85
N SER A 706 8.37 29.19 19.55
CA SER A 706 8.88 27.88 19.22
C SER A 706 7.98 26.76 19.76
N ILE A 707 7.91 25.62 19.05
CA ILE A 707 7.24 24.40 19.52
C ILE A 707 7.86 23.97 20.86
N THR A 708 9.19 24.03 20.97
CA THR A 708 9.92 23.72 22.19
C THR A 708 9.49 24.65 23.35
N GLY A 709 9.31 25.94 23.06
CA GLY A 709 8.81 26.91 24.08
C GLY A 709 7.42 26.57 24.59
N ILE A 710 6.52 26.17 23.69
CA ILE A 710 5.18 25.69 24.07
C ILE A 710 5.28 24.37 24.88
N MET A 711 6.14 23.45 24.50
CA MET A 711 6.33 22.17 25.21
C MET A 711 6.92 22.40 26.61
N VAL A 712 7.92 23.25 26.77
CA VAL A 712 8.53 23.57 28.07
C VAL A 712 7.50 24.25 28.98
N ALA A 713 6.72 25.18 28.44
CA ALA A 713 5.67 25.88 29.19
C ALA A 713 4.51 24.99 29.62
N ASN A 714 4.36 23.80 29.00
CA ASN A 714 3.31 22.82 29.25
C ASN A 714 3.88 21.40 29.44
N SER A 715 5.05 21.32 30.05
CA SER A 715 5.75 20.05 30.24
C SER A 715 5.01 19.04 31.14
N ASP A 716 4.09 19.53 31.95
CA ASP A 716 3.15 18.75 32.74
C ASP A 716 2.14 17.98 31.87
N ARG A 717 1.74 18.58 30.75
CA ARG A 717 0.64 18.08 29.89
C ARG A 717 1.12 17.54 28.55
N ILE A 718 2.12 18.16 27.92
CA ILE A 718 2.63 17.77 26.59
C ILE A 718 3.88 16.91 26.75
N LYS A 719 3.71 15.58 26.72
CA LYS A 719 4.82 14.62 26.70
C LYS A 719 5.23 14.22 25.29
N ASN A 720 4.34 14.37 24.30
CA ASN A 720 4.57 14.07 22.89
C ASN A 720 4.07 15.23 22.03
N PRO A 721 4.94 15.86 21.21
CA PRO A 721 4.58 17.02 20.39
C PRO A 721 3.50 16.74 19.34
N ASN A 722 3.31 15.47 18.99
CA ASN A 722 2.32 15.03 18.00
C ASN A 722 0.96 14.66 18.62
N ARG A 723 0.82 14.79 19.96
CA ARG A 723 -0.41 14.46 20.67
C ARG A 723 -0.88 15.64 21.50
N ILE A 724 -1.68 16.50 20.89
CA ILE A 724 -2.48 17.51 21.58
C ILE A 724 -3.96 17.25 21.26
N HIS A 725 -4.83 17.55 22.22
CA HIS A 725 -6.27 17.30 22.07
C HIS A 725 -7.05 18.60 22.10
N ALA A 726 -8.11 18.68 21.27
CA ALA A 726 -9.05 19.78 21.30
C ALA A 726 -9.62 19.97 22.73
N GLY A 727 -9.72 21.23 23.16
CA GLY A 727 -10.13 21.60 24.52
C GLY A 727 -8.98 21.78 25.52
N TRP A 728 -7.75 21.37 25.20
CA TRP A 728 -6.61 21.62 26.07
C TRP A 728 -6.29 23.11 26.14
N GLN A 729 -6.05 23.63 27.34
CA GLN A 729 -5.52 24.97 27.53
C GLN A 729 -4.00 24.90 27.64
N LEU A 730 -3.32 25.55 26.72
CA LEU A 730 -1.87 25.59 26.64
C LEU A 730 -1.35 26.97 26.95
N LYS A 731 -0.29 27.06 27.76
CA LYS A 731 0.49 28.26 28.02
C LYS A 731 1.39 28.51 26.79
N ILE A 732 1.19 29.63 26.12
CA ILE A 732 1.94 30.05 24.94
C ILE A 732 2.89 31.19 25.35
N PRO A 733 4.22 31.03 25.20
CA PRO A 733 5.19 32.08 25.48
C PRO A 733 4.94 33.30 24.59
N GLN A 734 4.90 34.51 25.19
CA GLN A 734 4.76 35.75 24.41
C GLN A 734 6.12 36.18 23.86
N SER A 735 6.17 36.57 22.58
CA SER A 735 7.35 37.11 21.92
C SER A 735 7.80 38.41 22.62
N GLY A 736 8.98 38.40 23.25
CA GLY A 736 9.55 39.61 23.93
C GLY A 736 10.47 39.29 25.11
N ALA A 737 10.45 38.05 25.63
CA ALA A 737 11.40 37.65 26.66
C ALA A 737 12.57 36.87 26.02
N PRO A 738 13.84 37.20 26.35
CA PRO A 738 14.99 36.40 25.88
C PRO A 738 14.89 35.02 26.53
N ILE A 739 14.72 34.00 25.69
CA ILE A 739 14.76 32.61 26.14
C ILE A 739 16.23 32.24 26.30
N THR A 740 16.74 32.40 27.54
CA THR A 740 18.00 31.76 27.92
C THR A 740 17.71 30.29 28.19
N GLY A 741 17.88 29.49 27.18
CA GLY A 741 17.69 28.05 27.26
C GLY A 741 17.39 27.46 25.89
N GLY A 742 18.40 27.37 25.02
CA GLY A 742 18.34 26.61 23.77
C GLY A 742 17.72 27.33 22.57
N THR A 743 18.49 28.15 21.91
CA THR A 743 18.17 28.76 20.62
C THR A 743 18.03 27.69 19.54
N PRO A 744 17.04 27.82 18.61
CA PRO A 744 17.03 27.04 17.37
C PRO A 744 17.99 27.60 16.31
N ASP A 745 18.90 28.50 16.66
CA ASP A 745 20.02 28.97 15.85
C ASP A 745 21.34 28.50 16.48
N ALA A 746 21.49 27.19 16.65
CA ALA A 746 22.81 26.61 16.69
C ALA A 746 23.35 26.64 15.25
N VAL A 747 23.96 27.74 14.88
CA VAL A 747 25.06 27.75 13.93
C VAL A 747 26.00 26.66 14.44
N LEU A 748 26.11 25.54 13.70
CA LEU A 748 27.14 24.55 13.97
C LEU A 748 28.47 25.26 14.13
N PRO A 749 29.27 24.93 15.14
CA PRO A 749 30.67 25.37 15.15
C PRO A 749 31.28 24.94 13.81
N GLU A 750 32.02 25.82 13.17
CA GLU A 750 32.54 25.71 11.79
C GLU A 750 33.44 24.51 11.48
N ASN A 751 33.39 23.42 12.25
CA ASN A 751 34.30 22.28 12.15
C ASN A 751 33.65 20.88 12.20
N LYS A 752 32.33 20.71 12.10
CA LYS A 752 31.76 19.38 11.91
C LYS A 752 31.56 19.08 10.42
N LYS A 753 32.25 18.05 9.92
CA LYS A 753 32.05 17.52 8.56
C LYS A 753 30.60 17.04 8.44
N SER A 754 29.91 17.45 7.38
CA SER A 754 28.58 16.91 7.04
C SER A 754 28.73 15.75 6.07
N GLY A 755 28.09 14.62 6.37
CA GLY A 755 27.91 13.50 5.45
C GLY A 755 26.55 13.57 4.72
N ILE A 756 26.39 12.76 3.69
CA ILE A 756 25.10 12.59 2.99
C ILE A 756 24.48 11.27 3.42
N TYR A 757 23.20 11.32 3.81
CA TYR A 757 22.40 10.15 4.08
C TYR A 757 21.24 10.05 3.07
N ILE A 758 21.12 8.92 2.37
CA ILE A 758 19.99 8.67 1.47
C ILE A 758 18.85 8.06 2.29
N VAL A 759 17.72 8.77 2.32
CA VAL A 759 16.52 8.35 3.04
C VAL A 759 16.01 7.02 2.47
N ARG A 760 15.77 6.05 3.33
CA ARG A 760 15.22 4.73 2.98
C ARG A 760 13.73 4.67 3.32
N GLN A 761 13.03 3.74 2.73
CA GLN A 761 11.63 3.50 3.05
C GLN A 761 11.45 3.17 4.54
N GLY A 762 10.51 3.86 5.21
CA GLY A 762 10.27 3.72 6.64
C GLY A 762 11.17 4.54 7.56
N ASP A 763 12.08 5.37 7.00
CA ASP A 763 12.86 6.32 7.78
C ASP A 763 12.00 7.48 8.28
N THR A 764 12.40 7.99 9.43
CA THR A 764 11.92 9.26 9.98
C THR A 764 13.13 10.11 10.37
N LEU A 765 12.98 11.41 10.39
CA LEU A 765 14.07 12.30 10.84
C LEU A 765 14.58 11.93 12.23
N TRP A 766 13.71 11.43 13.10
CA TRP A 766 14.09 10.96 14.42
C TRP A 766 15.00 9.72 14.39
N LYS A 767 14.68 8.72 13.53
CA LYS A 767 15.53 7.52 13.35
C LYS A 767 16.90 7.90 12.79
N ILE A 768 16.93 8.83 11.82
CA ILE A 768 18.16 9.31 11.20
C ILE A 768 18.99 10.10 12.23
N ALA A 769 18.38 11.00 12.97
CA ALA A 769 19.02 11.78 14.02
C ALA A 769 19.67 10.88 15.08
N ARG A 770 18.93 9.88 15.57
CA ARG A 770 19.46 8.89 16.51
C ARG A 770 20.64 8.09 15.97
N LYS A 771 20.59 7.73 14.67
CA LYS A 771 21.67 6.97 14.01
C LYS A 771 22.98 7.76 13.94
N TYR A 772 22.89 9.09 13.78
CA TYR A 772 24.04 9.97 13.62
C TYR A 772 24.36 10.79 14.90
N GLY A 773 23.79 10.42 16.05
CA GLY A 773 24.08 11.07 17.33
C GLY A 773 23.73 12.55 17.36
N CYS A 774 22.82 13.01 16.50
CA CYS A 774 22.45 14.42 16.36
C CYS A 774 20.97 14.66 16.66
N SER A 775 20.56 15.91 16.76
CA SER A 775 19.15 16.28 16.93
C SER A 775 18.43 16.34 15.57
N VAL A 776 17.11 16.13 15.57
CA VAL A 776 16.25 16.34 14.40
C VAL A 776 16.36 17.79 13.89
N ALA A 777 16.53 18.76 14.81
CA ALA A 777 16.71 20.17 14.48
C ALA A 777 17.99 20.45 13.70
N GLU A 778 19.08 19.74 14.01
CA GLU A 778 20.35 19.84 13.25
C GLU A 778 20.18 19.31 11.84
N ILE A 779 19.51 18.17 11.64
CA ILE A 779 19.24 17.64 10.29
C ILE A 779 18.37 18.61 9.50
N ILE A 780 17.32 19.17 10.10
CA ILE A 780 16.45 20.16 9.44
C ILE A 780 17.24 21.42 9.08
N SER A 781 18.11 21.90 9.97
CA SER A 781 18.91 23.09 9.73
C SER A 781 19.86 22.94 8.56
N LEU A 782 20.44 21.76 8.39
CA LEU A 782 21.34 21.41 7.27
C LEU A 782 20.61 21.21 5.93
N ASN A 783 19.27 20.99 5.98
CA ASN A 783 18.46 20.64 4.82
C ASN A 783 17.22 21.55 4.66
N ARG A 784 17.28 22.80 5.05
CA ARG A 784 16.13 23.74 5.07
C ARG A 784 15.43 23.89 3.71
N GLU A 785 16.19 23.79 2.63
CA GLU A 785 15.64 23.91 1.26
C GLU A 785 14.84 22.66 0.87
N LEU A 786 15.27 21.49 1.35
CA LEU A 786 14.66 20.20 1.02
C LEU A 786 13.55 19.82 2.00
N ILE A 787 13.76 20.03 3.32
CA ILE A 787 12.82 19.68 4.37
C ILE A 787 11.92 20.89 4.71
N ARG A 788 10.86 21.07 3.94
CA ARG A 788 9.85 22.10 4.22
C ARG A 788 8.80 21.68 5.26
N ASN A 789 8.61 20.37 5.42
CA ASN A 789 7.75 19.77 6.44
C ASN A 789 8.50 18.61 7.11
N PRO A 790 8.85 18.72 8.41
CA PRO A 790 9.59 17.69 9.15
C PRO A 790 8.88 16.33 9.26
N ALA A 791 7.58 16.28 9.07
CA ALA A 791 6.80 15.04 9.08
C ALA A 791 6.83 14.29 7.74
N LEU A 792 7.39 14.90 6.68
CA LEU A 792 7.38 14.35 5.32
C LEU A 792 8.80 14.34 4.76
N ILE A 793 9.47 13.20 4.88
CA ILE A 793 10.68 12.88 4.13
C ILE A 793 10.38 11.68 3.23
N TYR A 794 10.95 11.68 2.03
CA TYR A 794 10.68 10.66 1.04
C TYR A 794 11.91 9.81 0.79
N SER A 795 11.70 8.51 0.57
CA SER A 795 12.75 7.58 0.17
C SER A 795 13.48 8.09 -1.09
N GLY A 796 14.81 8.01 -1.06
CA GLY A 796 15.66 8.55 -2.11
C GLY A 796 16.14 9.98 -1.89
N TRP A 797 15.64 10.71 -0.90
CA TRP A 797 16.18 12.04 -0.57
C TRP A 797 17.59 11.95 0.02
N GLU A 798 18.47 12.83 -0.43
CA GLU A 798 19.82 13.00 0.11
C GLU A 798 19.81 14.08 1.19
N LEU A 799 19.92 13.65 2.44
CA LEU A 799 19.96 14.55 3.59
C LEU A 799 21.40 14.76 4.06
N LYS A 800 21.80 16.00 4.25
CA LYS A 800 23.03 16.34 4.97
C LYS A 800 22.84 15.99 6.44
N VAL A 801 23.75 15.20 7.00
CA VAL A 801 23.75 14.78 8.41
C VAL A 801 25.09 15.12 9.04
N PRO A 802 25.15 15.55 10.30
CA PRO A 802 26.43 15.75 10.98
C PRO A 802 27.21 14.44 11.02
N GLN A 803 28.54 14.50 10.79
CA GLN A 803 29.48 13.41 11.05
C GLN A 803 30.41 13.84 12.18
N ASP A 804 30.68 12.90 13.10
CA ASP A 804 31.68 13.08 14.19
C ASP A 804 33.09 13.25 13.65
#